data_d4126ea5dff065e65dcf0d21674c5e1d
#
_entry.id   d4126ea5dff065e65dcf0d21674c5e1d
#
_cell.length_a   1.000
_cell.length_b   1.000
_cell.length_c   1.000
_cell.angle_alpha   90.00
_cell.angle_beta   90.00
_cell.angle_gamma   90.00
#
_symmetry.space_group_name_H-M   'P 1'
#
loop_
_entity.id
_entity.type
_entity.pdbx_description
1 polymer ?
#
loop_
_entity_poly.entity_id
_entity_poly.type
_entity_poly.pdbx_seq_one_letter_code
_entity_poly.pdbx_strand_id
1 'polypeptide(L)'
;MSACLLALASLSACFRNVPADAGDSEALARIADWEDRRSLGEGQLTAWAQGQRGAAVRARALRALARIQDPATAEIILAGLSAPEPEVRDEAAFAAGELGLSWEPLPEEMKARLTQALLAAEAAEAELSVRRTLLESFSKVGTPGAVQRLIERLGDKREAVAGRAALALGVAGRRGASLSEVPLEPVGALLAPQQPEEARYGAAYLLAYVRRPAALELLRKCVSDVSPDVRALCAKGFPEVAGPEDANLLGRLLEDSEPRVAAEAARSLAKLAAKCSGPCAPLEALRALKRQAGAIAAGDSPAGHAILAMAQQGLPPDGRPVLEELRSLIRQAPRGASAVVLEDLAWLDCRLSAAMDRQTGAPAEVLRCGGDRVPEARRLALGLREVAQTPGQGGAKEAVAWLQHPDARVRLAALEALGARPVPEALEPLRALMKGADPVVAAAAATVAGKMKATEALPEVRALAVRVPQEPDLAEPVAGALVALAGKEAEPVLRTWLEHPHANVRRVAADALTGMTGQPVRSVRRELPPGTARAPKAPAGAKLTFHTRKGDFTVALDTQEAPVTSGNLYALARKGFFRDITFHRVVPDFVAQGGDPRGDGEGGPGYPIRCEMTRRPYTRGTLGMALSGKDTGGSQFFFTHSPQPHLDGRYTSFGEVVSGMEVVDALQEGDVILEVRTEP
;
A
#
# COMPACT_ATOMS: atom_id res chain seq x y z
N MET A 1 36.52 -1.46 16.92
CA MET A 1 35.74 -1.14 18.14
C MET A 1 35.60 0.36 18.22
N SER A 2 34.41 0.86 18.40
CA SER A 2 34.01 2.26 18.65
C SER A 2 34.44 3.29 17.60
N ALA A 3 33.53 3.60 16.67
CA ALA A 3 33.29 4.93 16.10
C ALA A 3 32.48 4.80 14.79
N CYS A 4 31.19 4.47 14.86
CA CYS A 4 30.25 4.60 13.74
C CYS A 4 28.78 4.60 14.26
N LEU A 5 28.52 5.39 15.30
CA LEU A 5 27.19 5.51 15.92
C LEU A 5 26.84 6.98 16.18
N LEU A 6 27.02 7.86 15.19
CA LEU A 6 26.70 9.30 15.34
C LEU A 6 26.48 10.00 13.99
N ALA A 7 25.55 9.50 13.16
CA ALA A 7 25.16 10.21 11.92
C ALA A 7 23.70 10.05 11.49
N LEU A 8 22.81 9.52 12.33
CA LEU A 8 21.37 9.36 11.99
C LEU A 8 20.42 10.15 12.91
N ALA A 9 20.92 11.08 13.69
CA ALA A 9 20.12 11.84 14.67
C ALA A 9 19.91 13.32 14.32
N SER A 10 19.89 13.74 13.05
CA SER A 10 19.77 15.19 12.74
C SER A 10 18.89 15.54 11.55
N LEU A 11 17.75 14.87 11.37
CA LEU A 11 16.69 15.31 10.47
C LEU A 11 15.31 15.44 11.16
N SER A 12 15.26 15.45 12.48
CA SER A 12 14.15 16.10 13.19
C SER A 12 14.34 17.60 13.01
N ALA A 13 13.70 18.14 11.98
CA ALA A 13 13.68 19.57 11.73
C ALA A 13 13.38 20.32 13.02
N CYS A 14 14.26 21.24 13.36
CA CYS A 14 14.07 22.23 14.40
C CYS A 14 12.74 22.98 14.19
N PHE A 15 11.63 22.44 14.64
CA PHE A 15 10.55 23.27 15.12
C PHE A 15 11.09 23.93 16.39
N ARG A 16 11.66 25.12 16.27
CA ARG A 16 11.85 25.97 17.42
C ARG A 16 10.50 26.06 18.11
N ASN A 17 10.39 25.51 19.31
CA ASN A 17 9.28 25.79 20.22
C ASN A 17 9.27 27.29 20.51
N VAL A 18 8.66 28.07 19.64
CA VAL A 18 8.15 29.39 20.00
C VAL A 18 6.98 29.06 20.94
N PRO A 19 6.98 29.53 22.20
CA PRO A 19 5.84 29.31 23.09
C PRO A 19 4.60 29.81 22.35
N ALA A 20 3.66 28.92 22.05
CA ALA A 20 2.40 29.32 21.44
C ALA A 20 1.69 30.26 22.44
N ASP A 21 1.28 31.43 21.99
CA ASP A 21 0.38 32.29 22.75
C ASP A 21 -0.87 31.48 23.11
N ALA A 22 -1.50 31.75 24.25
CA ALA A 22 -2.69 31.04 24.68
C ALA A 22 -3.79 31.05 23.61
N GLY A 23 -3.87 32.12 22.83
CA GLY A 23 -4.75 32.24 21.65
C GLY A 23 -4.39 31.29 20.48
N ASP A 24 -3.11 30.94 20.31
CA ASP A 24 -2.67 30.01 19.28
C ASP A 24 -2.94 28.57 19.69
N SER A 25 -2.82 28.20 20.96
CA SER A 25 -3.16 26.87 21.47
C SER A 25 -4.65 26.55 21.28
N GLU A 26 -5.54 27.51 21.53
CA GLU A 26 -6.98 27.35 21.24
C GLU A 26 -7.23 27.22 19.73
N ALA A 27 -6.58 28.05 18.91
CA ALA A 27 -6.72 27.97 17.45
C ALA A 27 -6.27 26.60 16.91
N LEU A 28 -5.14 26.07 17.36
CA LEU A 28 -4.65 24.74 16.96
C LEU A 28 -5.62 23.63 17.37
N ALA A 29 -6.23 23.70 18.56
CA ALA A 29 -7.24 22.75 18.99
C ALA A 29 -8.51 22.80 18.12
N ARG A 30 -8.95 24.02 17.73
CA ARG A 30 -10.09 24.19 16.80
C ARG A 30 -9.78 23.66 15.41
N ILE A 31 -8.58 23.91 14.87
CA ILE A 31 -8.15 23.35 13.59
C ILE A 31 -8.22 21.82 13.62
N ALA A 32 -7.75 21.19 14.70
CA ALA A 32 -7.78 19.73 14.85
C ALA A 32 -9.24 19.18 14.86
N ASP A 33 -10.18 19.86 15.53
CA ASP A 33 -11.60 19.49 15.52
C ASP A 33 -12.20 19.64 14.12
N TRP A 34 -11.95 20.75 13.44
CA TRP A 34 -12.44 20.96 12.07
C TRP A 34 -11.86 19.95 11.08
N GLU A 35 -10.57 19.68 11.17
CA GLU A 35 -9.90 18.67 10.35
C GLU A 35 -10.55 17.29 10.55
N ASP A 36 -10.76 16.88 11.80
CA ASP A 36 -11.38 15.61 12.14
C ASP A 36 -12.82 15.50 11.59
N ARG A 37 -13.56 16.59 11.66
CA ARG A 37 -14.92 16.69 11.12
C ARG A 37 -14.99 16.97 9.62
N ARG A 38 -13.86 17.12 8.94
CA ARG A 38 -13.79 17.57 7.53
C ARG A 38 -14.54 18.90 7.32
N SER A 39 -14.54 19.78 8.32
CA SER A 39 -15.20 21.08 8.35
C SER A 39 -14.25 22.19 7.94
N LEU A 40 -14.78 23.23 7.31
CA LEU A 40 -14.07 24.51 7.08
C LEU A 40 -14.33 25.52 8.21
N GLY A 41 -15.03 25.12 9.28
CA GLY A 41 -15.28 25.95 10.45
C GLY A 41 -16.05 27.23 10.12
N GLU A 42 -17.09 27.13 9.30
CA GLU A 42 -17.86 28.31 8.81
C GLU A 42 -16.99 29.35 8.12
N GLY A 43 -15.90 28.91 7.46
CA GLY A 43 -14.95 29.78 6.79
C GLY A 43 -13.76 30.25 7.65
N GLN A 44 -13.74 29.96 8.94
CA GLN A 44 -12.62 30.37 9.81
C GLN A 44 -11.32 29.64 9.45
N LEU A 45 -11.38 28.35 9.14
CA LEU A 45 -10.18 27.58 8.74
C LEU A 45 -9.53 28.20 7.47
N THR A 46 -10.33 28.56 6.50
CA THR A 46 -9.85 29.20 5.28
C THR A 46 -9.30 30.59 5.54
N ALA A 47 -9.94 31.38 6.39
CA ALA A 47 -9.47 32.70 6.80
C ALA A 47 -8.11 32.63 7.55
N TRP A 48 -7.91 31.62 8.39
CA TRP A 48 -6.62 31.41 9.06
C TRP A 48 -5.53 30.91 8.10
N ALA A 49 -5.87 30.08 7.13
CA ALA A 49 -4.94 29.70 6.06
C ALA A 49 -4.52 30.90 5.17
N GLN A 50 -5.36 31.93 5.07
CA GLN A 50 -5.06 33.17 4.35
C GLN A 50 -4.22 34.18 5.15
N GLY A 51 -3.97 33.95 6.45
CA GLY A 51 -3.06 34.75 7.26
C GLY A 51 -3.73 35.69 8.28
N GLN A 52 -4.97 35.43 8.67
CA GLN A 52 -5.60 36.18 9.79
C GLN A 52 -4.98 35.86 11.16
N ARG A 53 -4.08 34.89 11.22
CA ARG A 53 -3.32 34.47 12.41
C ARG A 53 -1.84 34.37 12.08
N GLY A 54 -1.00 34.19 13.09
CA GLY A 54 0.44 33.99 12.92
C GLY A 54 0.84 32.80 12.04
N ALA A 55 2.10 32.74 11.62
CA ALA A 55 2.63 31.76 10.68
C ALA A 55 2.36 30.31 11.09
N ALA A 56 2.51 29.97 12.37
CA ALA A 56 2.27 28.60 12.88
C ALA A 56 0.81 28.15 12.71
N VAL A 57 -0.15 29.03 13.01
CA VAL A 57 -1.59 28.75 12.83
C VAL A 57 -1.92 28.67 11.34
N ARG A 58 -1.35 29.54 10.53
CA ARG A 58 -1.51 29.57 9.06
C ARG A 58 -1.01 28.25 8.44
N ALA A 59 0.19 27.82 8.78
CA ALA A 59 0.79 26.58 8.32
C ALA A 59 -0.08 25.36 8.73
N ARG A 60 -0.50 25.33 10.01
CA ARG A 60 -1.35 24.24 10.51
C ARG A 60 -2.74 24.22 9.83
N ALA A 61 -3.30 25.39 9.51
CA ALA A 61 -4.56 25.47 8.75
C ALA A 61 -4.39 24.92 7.32
N LEU A 62 -3.30 25.25 6.62
CA LEU A 62 -2.97 24.70 5.30
C LEU A 62 -2.83 23.16 5.37
N ARG A 63 -2.18 22.62 6.42
CA ARG A 63 -2.12 21.16 6.67
C ARG A 63 -3.51 20.54 6.80
N ALA A 64 -4.42 21.21 7.51
CA ALA A 64 -5.80 20.73 7.64
C ALA A 64 -6.53 20.74 6.28
N LEU A 65 -6.35 21.77 5.46
CA LEU A 65 -6.89 21.81 4.10
C LEU A 65 -6.35 20.69 3.21
N ALA A 66 -5.05 20.34 3.36
CA ALA A 66 -4.43 19.19 2.67
C ALA A 66 -5.12 17.86 3.03
N ARG A 67 -5.49 17.67 4.29
CA ARG A 67 -6.17 16.45 4.78
C ARG A 67 -7.66 16.41 4.43
N ILE A 68 -8.31 17.58 4.40
CA ILE A 68 -9.72 17.72 3.96
C ILE A 68 -9.84 17.45 2.48
N GLN A 69 -8.87 17.92 1.66
CA GLN A 69 -8.83 17.75 0.20
C GLN A 69 -10.08 18.29 -0.51
N ASP A 70 -10.58 19.45 -0.09
CA ASP A 70 -11.70 20.10 -0.77
C ASP A 70 -11.19 20.95 -1.94
N PRO A 71 -11.54 20.64 -3.20
CA PRO A 71 -11.10 21.42 -4.37
C PRO A 71 -11.48 22.91 -4.31
N ALA A 72 -12.55 23.27 -3.60
CA ALA A 72 -12.96 24.67 -3.41
C ALA A 72 -11.91 25.49 -2.64
N THR A 73 -10.98 24.85 -1.91
CA THR A 73 -9.92 25.53 -1.17
C THR A 73 -8.63 25.72 -1.97
N ALA A 74 -8.59 25.31 -3.23
CA ALA A 74 -7.39 25.34 -4.07
C ALA A 74 -6.75 26.74 -4.11
N GLU A 75 -7.51 27.80 -4.37
CA GLU A 75 -6.97 29.17 -4.45
C GLU A 75 -6.33 29.65 -3.14
N ILE A 76 -6.86 29.22 -2.00
CA ILE A 76 -6.33 29.52 -0.68
C ILE A 76 -4.99 28.82 -0.46
N ILE A 77 -4.92 27.53 -0.84
CA ILE A 77 -3.68 26.74 -0.80
C ILE A 77 -2.62 27.38 -1.71
N LEU A 78 -3.00 27.74 -2.95
CA LEU A 78 -2.07 28.32 -3.92
C LEU A 78 -1.55 29.70 -3.49
N ALA A 79 -2.37 30.52 -2.83
CA ALA A 79 -1.92 31.80 -2.26
C ALA A 79 -0.84 31.61 -1.17
N GLY A 80 -0.85 30.47 -0.45
CA GLY A 80 0.17 30.14 0.53
C GLY A 80 1.56 29.89 -0.06
N LEU A 81 1.67 29.51 -1.33
CA LEU A 81 2.95 29.28 -2.03
C LEU A 81 3.82 30.54 -2.15
N SER A 82 3.24 31.73 -2.01
CA SER A 82 3.94 33.02 -2.07
C SER A 82 4.07 33.68 -0.69
N ALA A 83 3.84 32.95 0.39
CA ALA A 83 3.97 33.47 1.75
C ALA A 83 5.42 33.85 2.06
N PRO A 84 5.67 34.94 2.85
CA PRO A 84 7.02 35.32 3.24
C PRO A 84 7.70 34.24 4.11
N GLU A 85 6.94 33.52 4.94
CA GLU A 85 7.46 32.51 5.85
C GLU A 85 7.68 31.16 5.14
N PRO A 86 8.89 30.58 5.19
CA PRO A 86 9.20 29.31 4.53
C PRO A 86 8.31 28.14 4.99
N GLU A 87 7.97 28.08 6.27
CA GLU A 87 7.10 27.04 6.83
C GLU A 87 5.69 27.10 6.25
N VAL A 88 5.18 28.27 5.93
CA VAL A 88 3.86 28.43 5.29
C VAL A 88 3.93 28.02 3.83
N ARG A 89 5.01 28.40 3.10
CA ARG A 89 5.21 27.95 1.71
C ARG A 89 5.35 26.43 1.62
N ASP A 90 6.05 25.84 2.58
CA ASP A 90 6.27 24.38 2.66
C ASP A 90 4.96 23.61 2.88
N GLU A 91 4.11 24.10 3.79
CA GLU A 91 2.78 23.51 4.00
C GLU A 91 1.83 23.76 2.83
N ALA A 92 1.92 24.90 2.17
CA ALA A 92 1.14 25.16 0.96
C ALA A 92 1.56 24.24 -0.20
N ALA A 93 2.86 24.01 -0.38
CA ALA A 93 3.38 23.07 -1.36
C ALA A 93 2.91 21.63 -1.09
N PHE A 94 2.99 21.18 0.18
CA PHE A 94 2.45 19.90 0.60
C PHE A 94 0.94 19.82 0.31
N ALA A 95 0.17 20.84 0.71
CA ALA A 95 -1.28 20.87 0.52
C ALA A 95 -1.69 20.84 -0.97
N ALA A 96 -0.95 21.54 -1.82
CA ALA A 96 -1.18 21.51 -3.28
C ALA A 96 -0.93 20.10 -3.86
N GLY A 97 0.13 19.42 -3.38
CA GLY A 97 0.42 18.03 -3.75
C GLY A 97 -0.68 17.08 -3.29
N GLU A 98 -1.13 17.19 -2.04
CA GLU A 98 -2.20 16.35 -1.47
C GLU A 98 -3.54 16.56 -2.18
N LEU A 99 -3.82 17.80 -2.59
CA LEU A 99 -5.00 18.09 -3.40
C LEU A 99 -4.89 17.42 -4.77
N GLY A 100 -3.70 17.44 -5.40
CA GLY A 100 -3.42 16.72 -6.66
C GLY A 100 -3.55 15.20 -6.53
N LEU A 101 -3.31 14.65 -5.36
CA LEU A 101 -3.40 13.22 -5.03
C LEU A 101 -4.77 12.82 -4.45
N SER A 102 -5.76 13.71 -4.50
CA SER A 102 -7.10 13.44 -3.97
C SER A 102 -7.66 12.12 -4.47
N TRP A 103 -8.40 11.42 -3.59
CA TRP A 103 -9.13 10.20 -3.93
C TRP A 103 -10.25 10.47 -4.96
N GLU A 104 -10.77 11.69 -4.99
CA GLU A 104 -11.71 12.14 -6.01
C GLU A 104 -10.92 12.82 -7.13
N PRO A 105 -11.07 12.39 -8.40
CA PRO A 105 -10.35 12.98 -9.52
C PRO A 105 -10.63 14.47 -9.65
N LEU A 106 -9.58 15.28 -9.72
CA LEU A 106 -9.70 16.72 -9.99
C LEU A 106 -10.01 16.96 -11.48
N PRO A 107 -10.75 18.04 -11.81
CA PRO A 107 -10.86 18.52 -13.18
C PRO A 107 -9.48 18.82 -13.78
N GLU A 108 -9.31 18.56 -15.07
CA GLU A 108 -8.04 18.83 -15.76
C GLU A 108 -7.62 20.29 -15.69
N GLU A 109 -8.59 21.22 -15.74
CA GLU A 109 -8.34 22.66 -15.55
C GLU A 109 -7.74 22.95 -14.17
N MET A 110 -8.23 22.31 -13.11
CA MET A 110 -7.71 22.44 -11.76
C MET A 110 -6.30 21.85 -11.65
N LYS A 111 -6.04 20.69 -12.25
CA LYS A 111 -4.69 20.11 -12.30
C LYS A 111 -3.71 21.01 -13.04
N ALA A 112 -4.12 21.61 -14.16
CA ALA A 112 -3.32 22.55 -14.91
C ALA A 112 -2.99 23.80 -14.07
N ARG A 113 -3.96 24.32 -13.32
CA ARG A 113 -3.77 25.46 -12.44
C ARG A 113 -2.83 25.16 -11.27
N LEU A 114 -3.00 24.00 -10.60
CA LEU A 114 -2.07 23.52 -9.57
C LEU A 114 -0.65 23.42 -10.14
N THR A 115 -0.49 22.84 -11.31
CA THR A 115 0.81 22.70 -11.97
C THR A 115 1.45 24.06 -12.22
N GLN A 116 0.72 25.01 -12.80
CA GLN A 116 1.24 26.34 -13.10
C GLN A 116 1.72 27.06 -11.85
N ALA A 117 0.94 27.03 -10.77
CA ALA A 117 1.30 27.65 -9.50
C ALA A 117 2.53 27.01 -8.85
N LEU A 118 2.59 25.66 -8.85
CA LEU A 118 3.76 24.92 -8.33
C LEU A 118 5.02 25.21 -9.15
N LEU A 119 4.93 25.34 -10.49
CA LEU A 119 6.05 25.71 -11.37
C LEU A 119 6.58 27.11 -11.05
N ALA A 120 5.69 28.08 -10.85
CA ALA A 120 6.06 29.44 -10.49
C ALA A 120 6.73 29.49 -9.11
N ALA A 121 6.16 28.80 -8.12
CA ALA A 121 6.71 28.70 -6.78
C ALA A 121 8.11 28.06 -6.78
N GLU A 122 8.30 26.92 -7.49
CA GLU A 122 9.59 26.24 -7.55
C GLU A 122 10.68 27.10 -8.21
N ALA A 123 10.33 27.85 -9.23
CA ALA A 123 11.27 28.77 -9.90
C ALA A 123 11.75 29.89 -9.00
N ALA A 124 10.91 30.37 -8.08
CA ALA A 124 11.21 31.47 -7.15
C ALA A 124 11.80 30.99 -5.81
N GLU A 125 11.73 29.69 -5.49
CA GLU A 125 12.08 29.17 -4.17
C GLU A 125 13.58 29.11 -3.92
N ALA A 126 14.02 29.69 -2.81
CA ALA A 126 15.41 29.67 -2.36
C ALA A 126 15.68 28.58 -1.32
N GLU A 127 14.68 28.30 -0.45
CA GLU A 127 14.82 27.31 0.63
C GLU A 127 14.80 25.88 0.09
N LEU A 128 15.86 25.13 0.40
CA LEU A 128 16.01 23.77 -0.10
C LEU A 128 14.91 22.82 0.40
N SER A 129 14.49 22.97 1.65
CA SER A 129 13.41 22.15 2.25
C SER A 129 12.10 22.32 1.50
N VAL A 130 11.70 23.57 1.24
CA VAL A 130 10.47 23.91 0.50
C VAL A 130 10.56 23.41 -0.95
N ARG A 131 11.73 23.57 -1.59
CA ARG A 131 11.95 23.06 -2.96
C ARG A 131 11.78 21.54 -3.03
N ARG A 132 12.28 20.80 -2.04
CA ARG A 132 12.08 19.33 -1.97
C ARG A 132 10.61 18.94 -1.89
N THR A 133 9.81 19.68 -1.12
CA THR A 133 8.36 19.47 -1.03
C THR A 133 7.65 19.80 -2.35
N LEU A 134 8.07 20.87 -3.05
CA LEU A 134 7.55 21.22 -4.37
C LEU A 134 7.83 20.11 -5.40
N LEU A 135 9.05 19.54 -5.43
CA LEU A 135 9.39 18.43 -6.31
C LEU A 135 8.55 17.19 -6.02
N GLU A 136 8.31 16.87 -4.74
CA GLU A 136 7.42 15.79 -4.36
C GLU A 136 5.99 16.06 -4.85
N SER A 137 5.51 17.29 -4.69
CA SER A 137 4.17 17.69 -5.10
C SER A 137 3.95 17.59 -6.61
N PHE A 138 4.99 17.83 -7.43
CA PHE A 138 4.91 17.54 -8.87
C PHE A 138 4.60 16.06 -9.16
N SER A 139 5.19 15.12 -8.40
CA SER A 139 4.89 13.69 -8.57
C SER A 139 3.45 13.33 -8.20
N LYS A 140 2.85 14.10 -7.28
CA LYS A 140 1.46 13.90 -6.81
C LYS A 140 0.45 14.44 -7.79
N VAL A 141 0.73 15.60 -8.38
CA VAL A 141 -0.12 16.19 -9.42
C VAL A 141 0.01 15.44 -10.75
N GLY A 142 1.20 15.02 -11.13
CA GLY A 142 1.49 14.08 -12.21
C GLY A 142 1.16 14.56 -13.63
N THR A 143 0.93 15.85 -13.85
CA THR A 143 0.67 16.40 -15.20
C THR A 143 1.93 16.41 -16.07
N PRO A 144 1.82 16.44 -17.41
CA PRO A 144 2.99 16.51 -18.30
C PRO A 144 3.93 17.68 -17.96
N GLY A 145 3.40 18.86 -17.62
CA GLY A 145 4.22 20.02 -17.22
C GLY A 145 5.00 19.80 -15.91
N ALA A 146 4.39 19.12 -14.92
CA ALA A 146 5.04 18.75 -13.68
C ALA A 146 6.16 17.71 -13.93
N VAL A 147 5.90 16.71 -14.77
CA VAL A 147 6.90 15.69 -15.16
C VAL A 147 8.07 16.34 -15.90
N GLN A 148 7.80 17.25 -16.84
CA GLN A 148 8.82 17.97 -17.58
C GLN A 148 9.73 18.78 -16.66
N ARG A 149 9.18 19.47 -15.65
CA ARG A 149 9.99 20.20 -14.65
C ARG A 149 10.88 19.25 -13.85
N LEU A 150 10.39 18.08 -13.47
CA LEU A 150 11.22 17.09 -12.78
C LEU A 150 12.37 16.59 -13.67
N ILE A 151 12.12 16.39 -14.97
CA ILE A 151 13.16 16.05 -15.97
C ILE A 151 14.24 17.13 -16.02
N GLU A 152 13.86 18.41 -16.08
CA GLU A 152 14.81 19.54 -16.07
C GLU A 152 15.68 19.56 -14.81
N ARG A 153 15.13 19.17 -13.66
CA ARG A 153 15.83 19.15 -12.37
C ARG A 153 16.76 17.97 -12.18
N LEU A 154 16.76 16.95 -13.05
CA LEU A 154 17.78 15.90 -13.05
C LEU A 154 19.20 16.44 -13.27
N GLY A 155 19.35 17.56 -13.98
CA GLY A 155 20.62 18.24 -14.21
C GLY A 155 20.94 19.34 -13.20
N ASP A 156 20.22 19.48 -12.09
CA ASP A 156 20.53 20.47 -11.05
C ASP A 156 21.88 20.19 -10.40
N LYS A 157 22.72 21.23 -10.25
CA LYS A 157 24.05 21.08 -9.67
C LYS A 157 24.03 20.66 -8.19
N ARG A 158 22.92 20.86 -7.51
CA ARG A 158 22.71 20.41 -6.13
C ARG A 158 22.18 18.97 -6.17
N GLU A 159 23.01 18.04 -5.75
CA GLU A 159 22.71 16.59 -5.75
C GLU A 159 21.41 16.24 -5.01
N ALA A 160 21.13 16.96 -3.91
CA ALA A 160 19.88 16.77 -3.16
C ALA A 160 18.61 17.16 -3.95
N VAL A 161 18.72 18.12 -4.90
CA VAL A 161 17.62 18.50 -5.79
C VAL A 161 17.48 17.49 -6.92
N ALA A 162 18.60 17.13 -7.57
CA ALA A 162 18.59 16.17 -8.66
C ALA A 162 18.14 14.77 -8.21
N GLY A 163 18.63 14.29 -7.05
CA GLY A 163 18.20 13.02 -6.45
C GLY A 163 16.71 13.01 -6.07
N ARG A 164 16.19 14.09 -5.48
CA ARG A 164 14.76 14.21 -5.18
C ARG A 164 13.91 14.27 -6.45
N ALA A 165 14.37 14.96 -7.50
CA ALA A 165 13.69 15.00 -8.80
C ALA A 165 13.64 13.59 -9.44
N ALA A 166 14.73 12.83 -9.36
CA ALA A 166 14.77 11.45 -9.83
C ALA A 166 13.76 10.57 -9.07
N LEU A 167 13.72 10.66 -7.74
CA LEU A 167 12.75 9.94 -6.92
C LEU A 167 11.31 10.31 -7.29
N ALA A 168 11.03 11.61 -7.40
CA ALA A 168 9.71 12.12 -7.75
C ALA A 168 9.26 11.64 -9.15
N LEU A 169 10.16 11.60 -10.13
CA LEU A 169 9.89 11.02 -11.46
C LEU A 169 9.56 9.54 -11.37
N GLY A 170 10.33 8.77 -10.62
CA GLY A 170 10.04 7.35 -10.41
C GLY A 170 8.68 7.12 -9.76
N VAL A 171 8.29 7.93 -8.77
CA VAL A 171 6.96 7.89 -8.15
C VAL A 171 5.87 8.27 -9.14
N ALA A 172 6.06 9.31 -9.96
CA ALA A 172 5.13 9.69 -11.02
C ALA A 172 4.97 8.56 -12.05
N GLY A 173 6.07 7.93 -12.49
CA GLY A 173 6.07 6.78 -13.40
C GLY A 173 5.33 5.58 -12.83
N ARG A 174 5.50 5.27 -11.54
CA ARG A 174 4.72 4.23 -10.84
C ARG A 174 3.22 4.53 -10.83
N ARG A 175 2.85 5.81 -10.83
CA ARG A 175 1.45 6.29 -10.90
C ARG A 175 0.93 6.42 -12.34
N GLY A 176 1.71 6.01 -13.34
CA GLY A 176 1.30 5.96 -14.75
C GLY A 176 1.78 7.12 -15.63
N ALA A 177 2.60 8.05 -15.10
CA ALA A 177 3.20 9.09 -15.93
C ALA A 177 4.19 8.48 -16.95
N SER A 178 4.23 9.05 -18.17
CA SER A 178 5.20 8.63 -19.18
C SER A 178 6.62 9.06 -18.79
N LEU A 179 7.57 8.13 -18.86
CA LEU A 179 8.99 8.36 -18.62
C LEU A 179 9.83 8.22 -19.92
N SER A 180 9.20 8.26 -21.09
CA SER A 180 9.86 8.08 -22.40
C SER A 180 10.95 9.13 -22.66
N GLU A 181 10.76 10.35 -22.20
CA GLU A 181 11.62 11.50 -22.48
C GLU A 181 12.71 11.71 -21.41
N VAL A 182 12.78 10.86 -20.37
CA VAL A 182 13.78 11.01 -19.30
C VAL A 182 15.20 10.81 -19.85
N PRO A 183 16.13 11.80 -19.75
CA PRO A 183 17.51 11.63 -20.16
C PRO A 183 18.24 10.68 -19.19
N LEU A 184 18.93 9.65 -19.72
CA LEU A 184 19.59 8.65 -18.89
C LEU A 184 20.99 9.08 -18.43
N GLU A 185 21.63 10.03 -19.08
CA GLU A 185 22.96 10.52 -18.70
C GLU A 185 22.98 11.13 -17.28
N PRO A 186 22.08 12.10 -16.94
CA PRO A 186 22.00 12.61 -15.57
C PRO A 186 21.66 11.52 -14.54
N VAL A 187 20.78 10.57 -14.90
CA VAL A 187 20.43 9.44 -14.01
C VAL A 187 21.66 8.57 -13.73
N GLY A 188 22.47 8.29 -14.76
CA GLY A 188 23.73 7.57 -14.59
C GLY A 188 24.75 8.33 -13.72
N ALA A 189 24.81 9.65 -13.85
CA ALA A 189 25.66 10.49 -12.99
C ALA A 189 25.25 10.43 -11.51
N LEU A 190 23.94 10.39 -11.22
CA LEU A 190 23.41 10.24 -9.87
C LEU A 190 23.69 8.86 -9.24
N LEU A 191 23.91 7.82 -10.05
CA LEU A 191 24.26 6.48 -9.57
C LEU A 191 25.77 6.31 -9.26
N ALA A 192 26.59 7.31 -9.53
CA ALA A 192 28.03 7.20 -9.28
C ALA A 192 28.31 6.96 -7.78
N PRO A 193 29.28 6.09 -7.41
CA PRO A 193 29.51 5.68 -6.02
C PRO A 193 29.83 6.82 -5.05
N GLN A 194 30.34 7.94 -5.55
CA GLN A 194 30.64 9.13 -4.75
C GLN A 194 29.41 9.98 -4.43
N GLN A 195 28.28 9.72 -5.09
CA GLN A 195 27.03 10.44 -4.81
C GLN A 195 26.43 10.03 -3.46
N PRO A 196 25.73 10.93 -2.77
CA PRO A 196 24.97 10.58 -1.57
C PRO A 196 24.00 9.41 -1.82
N GLU A 197 23.79 8.56 -0.82
CA GLU A 197 22.87 7.42 -0.93
C GLU A 197 21.47 7.85 -1.37
N GLU A 198 20.95 8.98 -0.85
CA GLU A 198 19.64 9.51 -1.24
C GLU A 198 19.56 9.78 -2.77
N ALA A 199 20.63 10.29 -3.37
CA ALA A 199 20.68 10.56 -4.81
C ALA A 199 20.73 9.25 -5.61
N ARG A 200 21.56 8.29 -5.19
CA ARG A 200 21.64 6.97 -5.83
C ARG A 200 20.32 6.20 -5.71
N TYR A 201 19.68 6.27 -4.53
CA TYR A 201 18.36 5.69 -4.31
C TYR A 201 17.30 6.30 -5.25
N GLY A 202 17.25 7.63 -5.35
CA GLY A 202 16.31 8.32 -6.25
C GLY A 202 16.49 7.91 -7.70
N ALA A 203 17.74 7.82 -8.17
CA ALA A 203 18.08 7.36 -9.52
C ALA A 203 17.69 5.89 -9.76
N ALA A 204 17.98 4.99 -8.81
CA ALA A 204 17.60 3.58 -8.88
C ALA A 204 16.05 3.41 -8.86
N TYR A 205 15.35 4.19 -8.03
CA TYR A 205 13.90 4.19 -7.99
C TYR A 205 13.30 4.62 -9.34
N LEU A 206 13.86 5.65 -9.98
CA LEU A 206 13.47 6.06 -11.33
C LEU A 206 13.69 4.94 -12.34
N LEU A 207 14.88 4.33 -12.35
CA LEU A 207 15.23 3.25 -13.30
C LEU A 207 14.31 2.04 -13.17
N ALA A 208 13.81 1.74 -11.97
CA ALA A 208 12.86 0.63 -11.76
C ALA A 208 11.55 0.80 -12.56
N TYR A 209 11.26 2.01 -13.05
CA TYR A 209 10.04 2.33 -13.83
C TYR A 209 10.33 2.84 -15.24
N VAL A 210 11.59 3.05 -15.60
CA VAL A 210 11.99 3.40 -16.98
C VAL A 210 12.04 2.14 -17.83
N ARG A 211 11.01 1.94 -18.66
CA ARG A 211 10.84 0.73 -19.49
C ARG A 211 11.48 0.90 -20.87
N ARG A 212 12.76 1.29 -20.90
CA ARG A 212 13.52 1.48 -22.15
C ARG A 212 14.80 0.65 -22.15
N PRO A 213 15.10 -0.09 -23.25
CA PRO A 213 16.31 -0.94 -23.35
C PRO A 213 17.61 -0.21 -23.00
N ALA A 214 17.72 1.08 -23.33
CA ALA A 214 18.89 1.89 -22.99
C ALA A 214 19.18 2.02 -21.47
N ALA A 215 18.22 1.75 -20.59
CA ALA A 215 18.41 1.75 -19.14
C ALA A 215 19.15 0.50 -18.63
N LEU A 216 19.27 -0.57 -19.43
CA LEU A 216 19.82 -1.85 -19.01
C LEU A 216 21.27 -1.74 -18.50
N GLU A 217 22.11 -0.96 -19.17
CA GLU A 217 23.50 -0.79 -18.75
C GLU A 217 23.63 -0.10 -17.37
N LEU A 218 22.74 0.82 -17.06
CA LEU A 218 22.71 1.46 -15.74
C LEU A 218 22.22 0.48 -14.67
N LEU A 219 21.21 -0.33 -14.98
CA LEU A 219 20.73 -1.39 -14.09
C LEU A 219 21.84 -2.43 -13.81
N ARG A 220 22.58 -2.85 -14.83
CA ARG A 220 23.71 -3.80 -14.68
C ARG A 220 24.82 -3.27 -13.74
N LYS A 221 25.02 -1.95 -13.69
CA LYS A 221 25.99 -1.32 -12.80
C LYS A 221 25.45 -1.21 -11.37
N CYS A 222 24.23 -0.74 -11.20
CA CYS A 222 23.70 -0.41 -9.88
C CYS A 222 23.28 -1.62 -9.03
N VAL A 223 23.14 -2.82 -9.59
CA VAL A 223 22.91 -4.04 -8.79
C VAL A 223 24.10 -4.41 -7.89
N SER A 224 25.23 -3.75 -8.02
CA SER A 224 26.41 -3.93 -7.17
C SER A 224 26.63 -2.75 -6.20
N ASP A 225 25.63 -1.89 -6.01
CA ASP A 225 25.73 -0.74 -5.08
C ASP A 225 25.91 -1.21 -3.64
N VAL A 226 26.58 -0.38 -2.83
CA VAL A 226 26.78 -0.65 -1.39
C VAL A 226 25.48 -0.63 -0.61
N SER A 227 24.47 0.17 -1.06
CA SER A 227 23.16 0.22 -0.45
C SER A 227 22.28 -0.94 -0.92
N PRO A 228 21.72 -1.74 -0.01
CA PRO A 228 20.79 -2.81 -0.37
C PRO A 228 19.49 -2.28 -1.00
N ASP A 229 19.04 -1.10 -0.61
CA ASP A 229 17.85 -0.48 -1.22
C ASP A 229 18.09 -0.16 -2.70
N VAL A 230 19.27 0.33 -3.03
CA VAL A 230 19.66 0.58 -4.43
C VAL A 230 19.77 -0.73 -5.20
N ARG A 231 20.42 -1.77 -4.64
CA ARG A 231 20.53 -3.08 -5.32
C ARG A 231 19.17 -3.70 -5.60
N ALA A 232 18.25 -3.67 -4.62
CA ALA A 232 16.90 -4.21 -4.78
C ALA A 232 16.11 -3.49 -5.88
N LEU A 233 16.15 -2.14 -5.90
CA LEU A 233 15.48 -1.35 -6.94
C LEU A 233 16.06 -1.60 -8.33
N CYS A 234 17.39 -1.76 -8.44
CA CYS A 234 18.02 -2.09 -9.71
C CYS A 234 17.61 -3.50 -10.17
N ALA A 235 17.57 -4.49 -9.27
CA ALA A 235 17.06 -5.82 -9.58
C ALA A 235 15.61 -5.77 -10.08
N LYS A 236 14.76 -4.95 -9.46
CA LYS A 236 13.35 -4.75 -9.82
C LYS A 236 13.16 -4.21 -11.23
N GLY A 237 14.06 -3.36 -11.72
CA GLY A 237 14.00 -2.78 -13.06
C GLY A 237 14.32 -3.77 -14.20
N PHE A 238 15.08 -4.81 -13.91
CA PHE A 238 15.56 -5.75 -14.93
C PHE A 238 14.45 -6.37 -15.79
N PRO A 239 13.39 -6.96 -15.24
CA PRO A 239 12.37 -7.65 -16.03
C PRO A 239 11.70 -6.78 -17.10
N GLU A 240 11.74 -5.47 -16.94
CA GLU A 240 11.10 -4.54 -17.87
C GLU A 240 11.94 -4.31 -19.15
N VAL A 241 13.28 -4.51 -19.08
CA VAL A 241 14.22 -4.12 -20.14
C VAL A 241 15.23 -5.20 -20.51
N ALA A 242 15.43 -6.21 -19.67
CA ALA A 242 16.39 -7.29 -19.84
C ALA A 242 15.77 -8.53 -20.49
N GLY A 243 16.65 -9.37 -21.05
CA GLY A 243 16.32 -10.70 -21.53
C GLY A 243 16.75 -11.82 -20.57
N PRO A 244 16.47 -13.09 -20.93
CA PRO A 244 16.90 -14.25 -20.14
C PRO A 244 18.43 -14.36 -19.98
N GLU A 245 19.21 -13.75 -20.87
CA GLU A 245 20.68 -13.73 -20.83
C GLU A 245 21.26 -12.99 -19.62
N ASP A 246 20.51 -12.07 -19.03
CA ASP A 246 20.89 -11.33 -17.82
C ASP A 246 20.65 -12.11 -16.51
N ALA A 247 20.09 -13.31 -16.59
CA ALA A 247 19.73 -14.11 -15.43
C ALA A 247 20.91 -14.39 -14.46
N ASN A 248 22.14 -14.55 -14.98
CA ASN A 248 23.32 -14.80 -14.16
C ASN A 248 23.63 -13.64 -13.19
N LEU A 249 23.31 -12.41 -13.58
CA LEU A 249 23.53 -11.23 -12.74
C LEU A 249 22.53 -11.22 -11.56
N LEU A 250 21.27 -11.44 -11.83
CA LEU A 250 20.22 -11.58 -10.80
C LEU A 250 20.45 -12.85 -9.95
N GLY A 251 20.95 -13.93 -10.55
CA GLY A 251 21.29 -15.18 -9.84
C GLY A 251 22.30 -14.96 -8.71
N ARG A 252 23.29 -14.06 -8.89
CA ARG A 252 24.22 -13.69 -7.83
C ARG A 252 23.54 -12.94 -6.67
N LEU A 253 22.52 -12.15 -6.95
CA LEU A 253 21.74 -11.43 -5.93
C LEU A 253 20.84 -12.35 -5.09
N LEU A 254 20.60 -13.59 -5.51
CA LEU A 254 19.94 -14.58 -4.65
C LEU A 254 20.78 -14.93 -3.42
N GLU A 255 22.08 -14.67 -3.44
CA GLU A 255 23.05 -14.91 -2.35
C GLU A 255 23.40 -13.60 -1.62
N ASP A 256 22.65 -12.51 -1.85
CA ASP A 256 22.86 -11.24 -1.15
C ASP A 256 22.64 -11.41 0.37
N SER A 257 23.48 -10.75 1.16
CA SER A 257 23.39 -10.76 2.63
C SER A 257 22.08 -10.16 3.15
N GLU A 258 21.43 -9.33 2.34
CA GLU A 258 20.13 -8.73 2.68
C GLU A 258 18.99 -9.54 2.06
N PRO A 259 18.15 -10.20 2.87
CA PRO A 259 17.07 -11.09 2.36
C PRO A 259 16.10 -10.41 1.41
N ARG A 260 15.86 -9.10 1.56
CA ARG A 260 14.99 -8.31 0.67
C ARG A 260 15.56 -8.15 -0.73
N VAL A 261 16.90 -8.07 -0.88
CA VAL A 261 17.55 -8.04 -2.20
C VAL A 261 17.41 -9.39 -2.89
N ALA A 262 17.65 -10.48 -2.17
CA ALA A 262 17.42 -11.85 -2.67
C ALA A 262 15.97 -12.09 -3.07
N ALA A 263 15.01 -11.56 -2.30
CA ALA A 263 13.58 -11.66 -2.62
C ALA A 263 13.22 -10.92 -3.92
N GLU A 264 13.74 -9.71 -4.13
CA GLU A 264 13.48 -8.96 -5.36
C GLU A 264 14.18 -9.60 -6.58
N ALA A 265 15.39 -10.13 -6.40
CA ALA A 265 16.08 -10.90 -7.44
C ALA A 265 15.29 -12.16 -7.85
N ALA A 266 14.76 -12.90 -6.87
CA ALA A 266 13.95 -14.10 -7.12
C ALA A 266 12.65 -13.76 -7.88
N ARG A 267 11.97 -12.67 -7.49
CA ARG A 267 10.78 -12.16 -8.18
C ARG A 267 11.11 -11.76 -9.63
N SER A 268 12.23 -11.09 -9.83
CA SER A 268 12.68 -10.62 -11.14
C SER A 268 13.09 -11.77 -12.05
N LEU A 269 13.77 -12.78 -11.54
CA LEU A 269 14.07 -14.01 -12.27
C LEU A 269 12.80 -14.76 -12.67
N ALA A 270 11.80 -14.84 -11.79
CA ALA A 270 10.52 -15.46 -12.11
C ALA A 270 9.79 -14.72 -13.23
N LYS A 271 9.81 -13.38 -13.25
CA LYS A 271 9.29 -12.57 -14.36
C LYS A 271 10.05 -12.79 -15.68
N LEU A 272 11.37 -12.90 -15.62
CA LEU A 272 12.18 -13.21 -16.80
C LEU A 272 11.91 -14.62 -17.32
N ALA A 273 11.71 -15.59 -16.44
CA ALA A 273 11.33 -16.95 -16.81
C ALA A 273 10.01 -17.01 -17.59
N ALA A 274 9.07 -16.12 -17.30
CA ALA A 274 7.81 -16.02 -18.03
C ALA A 274 7.99 -15.55 -19.50
N LYS A 275 9.16 -15.00 -19.87
CA LYS A 275 9.52 -14.62 -21.23
C LYS A 275 10.18 -15.76 -22.01
N CYS A 276 10.47 -16.88 -21.37
CA CYS A 276 11.11 -18.04 -22.00
C CYS A 276 10.10 -18.98 -22.65
N SER A 277 10.63 -19.75 -23.64
CA SER A 277 9.94 -20.93 -24.17
C SER A 277 10.88 -22.11 -23.92
N GLY A 278 10.56 -22.97 -22.95
CA GLY A 278 11.39 -24.10 -22.55
C GLY A 278 12.42 -23.79 -21.45
N PRO A 279 13.37 -24.74 -21.20
CA PRO A 279 14.43 -24.54 -20.23
C PRO A 279 15.27 -23.29 -20.53
N CYS A 280 15.54 -22.47 -19.52
CA CYS A 280 16.24 -21.20 -19.73
C CYS A 280 17.06 -20.77 -18.52
N ALA A 281 18.00 -19.83 -18.74
CA ALA A 281 18.91 -19.34 -17.73
C ALA A 281 18.22 -18.81 -16.44
N PRO A 282 17.08 -18.07 -16.50
CA PRO A 282 16.34 -17.68 -15.30
C PRO A 282 15.87 -18.86 -14.43
N LEU A 283 15.37 -19.95 -15.03
CA LEU A 283 14.95 -21.15 -14.31
C LEU A 283 16.15 -21.86 -13.65
N GLU A 284 17.28 -21.96 -14.36
CA GLU A 284 18.52 -22.52 -13.78
C GLU A 284 19.02 -21.67 -12.61
N ALA A 285 19.03 -20.33 -12.74
CA ALA A 285 19.41 -19.43 -11.68
C ALA A 285 18.54 -19.58 -10.43
N LEU A 286 17.21 -19.78 -10.59
CA LEU A 286 16.29 -20.00 -9.48
C LEU A 286 16.56 -21.28 -8.67
N ARG A 287 17.27 -22.27 -9.23
CA ARG A 287 17.70 -23.47 -8.49
C ARG A 287 18.67 -23.13 -7.34
N ALA A 288 19.33 -21.97 -7.38
CA ALA A 288 20.17 -21.52 -6.27
C ALA A 288 19.36 -21.30 -4.97
N LEU A 289 18.02 -21.10 -5.04
CA LEU A 289 17.13 -20.96 -3.88
C LEU A 289 17.13 -22.21 -2.95
N LYS A 290 17.69 -23.32 -3.36
CA LYS A 290 17.93 -24.48 -2.47
C LYS A 290 18.81 -24.12 -1.26
N ARG A 291 19.70 -23.13 -1.37
CA ARG A 291 20.50 -22.65 -0.24
C ARG A 291 19.63 -21.93 0.78
N GLN A 292 18.68 -21.11 0.35
CA GLN A 292 17.72 -20.45 1.21
C GLN A 292 16.83 -21.46 1.92
N ALA A 293 16.39 -22.55 1.23
CA ALA A 293 15.68 -23.63 1.86
C ALA A 293 16.51 -24.26 3.01
N GLY A 294 17.81 -24.44 2.82
CA GLY A 294 18.72 -24.90 3.86
C GLY A 294 18.88 -23.91 5.01
N ALA A 295 18.97 -22.61 4.73
CA ALA A 295 19.07 -21.56 5.74
C ALA A 295 17.81 -21.48 6.62
N ILE A 296 16.62 -21.57 6.05
CA ILE A 296 15.34 -21.62 6.80
C ILE A 296 15.34 -22.82 7.74
N ALA A 297 15.77 -23.97 7.24
CA ALA A 297 15.84 -25.19 8.04
C ALA A 297 16.82 -25.06 9.22
N ALA A 298 17.83 -24.18 9.11
CA ALA A 298 18.76 -23.80 10.16
C ALA A 298 18.25 -22.68 11.11
N GLY A 299 17.06 -22.12 10.85
CA GLY A 299 16.41 -21.10 11.68
C GLY A 299 16.46 -19.67 11.13
N ASP A 300 16.98 -19.48 9.91
CA ASP A 300 16.99 -18.18 9.23
C ASP A 300 15.66 -17.94 8.47
N SER A 301 14.62 -17.54 9.19
CA SER A 301 13.30 -17.29 8.60
C SER A 301 13.30 -16.24 7.47
N PRO A 302 14.05 -15.13 7.53
CA PRO A 302 14.12 -14.16 6.44
C PRO A 302 14.59 -14.74 5.11
N ALA A 303 15.43 -15.79 5.11
CA ALA A 303 15.84 -16.47 3.89
C ALA A 303 14.66 -17.03 3.08
N GLY A 304 13.53 -17.32 3.73
CA GLY A 304 12.29 -17.78 3.11
C GLY A 304 11.65 -16.74 2.17
N HIS A 305 11.95 -15.48 2.35
CA HIS A 305 11.35 -14.39 1.55
C HIS A 305 11.69 -14.49 0.06
N ALA A 306 12.87 -14.98 -0.31
CA ALA A 306 13.23 -15.18 -1.73
C ALA A 306 12.35 -16.28 -2.37
N ILE A 307 12.16 -17.42 -1.67
CA ILE A 307 11.27 -18.50 -2.14
C ILE A 307 9.82 -18.00 -2.19
N LEU A 308 9.37 -17.29 -1.16
CA LEU A 308 8.03 -16.71 -1.10
C LEU A 308 7.79 -15.73 -2.26
N ALA A 309 8.75 -14.84 -2.53
CA ALA A 309 8.65 -13.86 -3.61
C ALA A 309 8.53 -14.52 -5.00
N MET A 310 9.33 -15.56 -5.25
CA MET A 310 9.24 -16.38 -6.46
C MET A 310 7.88 -17.09 -6.55
N ALA A 311 7.42 -17.74 -5.47
CA ALA A 311 6.16 -18.48 -5.45
C ALA A 311 4.95 -17.55 -5.64
N GLN A 312 4.96 -16.35 -5.04
CA GLN A 312 3.93 -15.33 -5.23
C GLN A 312 3.90 -14.81 -6.68
N GLN A 313 5.06 -14.62 -7.31
CA GLN A 313 5.15 -14.23 -8.71
C GLN A 313 4.65 -15.36 -9.63
N GLY A 314 4.94 -16.61 -9.28
CA GLY A 314 4.69 -17.80 -10.09
C GLY A 314 5.73 -18.04 -11.18
N LEU A 315 5.79 -19.28 -11.66
CA LEU A 315 6.67 -19.70 -12.75
C LEU A 315 5.84 -20.21 -13.94
N PRO A 316 6.36 -20.15 -15.18
CA PRO A 316 5.75 -20.81 -16.32
C PRO A 316 5.74 -22.36 -16.12
N PRO A 317 4.97 -23.12 -16.92
CA PRO A 317 4.92 -24.58 -16.81
C PRO A 317 6.29 -25.26 -16.79
N ASP A 318 7.24 -24.80 -17.61
CA ASP A 318 8.62 -25.31 -17.64
C ASP A 318 9.41 -25.07 -16.33
N GLY A 319 8.93 -24.21 -15.46
CA GLY A 319 9.47 -23.98 -14.11
C GLY A 319 8.99 -24.95 -13.06
N ARG A 320 8.08 -25.89 -13.39
CA ARG A 320 7.57 -26.89 -12.44
C ARG A 320 8.67 -27.70 -11.76
N PRO A 321 9.71 -28.19 -12.46
CA PRO A 321 10.80 -28.92 -11.81
C PRO A 321 11.51 -28.13 -10.70
N VAL A 322 11.64 -26.78 -10.84
CA VAL A 322 12.21 -25.92 -9.80
C VAL A 322 11.33 -25.89 -8.56
N LEU A 323 10.02 -25.77 -8.74
CA LEU A 323 9.05 -25.79 -7.63
C LEU A 323 9.06 -27.13 -6.90
N GLU A 324 9.11 -28.26 -7.64
CA GLU A 324 9.16 -29.62 -7.10
C GLU A 324 10.44 -29.90 -6.31
N GLU A 325 11.59 -29.44 -6.85
CA GLU A 325 12.89 -29.58 -6.18
C GLU A 325 12.92 -28.80 -4.85
N LEU A 326 12.50 -27.53 -4.85
CA LEU A 326 12.43 -26.70 -3.64
C LEU A 326 11.45 -27.27 -2.61
N ARG A 327 10.29 -27.72 -3.05
CA ARG A 327 9.28 -28.35 -2.21
C ARG A 327 9.79 -29.63 -1.56
N SER A 328 10.52 -30.45 -2.30
CA SER A 328 11.15 -31.67 -1.78
C SER A 328 12.14 -31.37 -0.67
N LEU A 329 12.97 -30.33 -0.84
CA LEU A 329 13.94 -29.88 0.17
C LEU A 329 13.24 -29.35 1.43
N ILE A 330 12.22 -28.52 1.27
CA ILE A 330 11.45 -27.91 2.38
C ILE A 330 10.76 -28.99 3.22
N ARG A 331 10.26 -30.08 2.59
CA ARG A 331 9.63 -31.20 3.29
C ARG A 331 10.60 -32.08 4.06
N GLN A 332 11.91 -31.99 3.79
CA GLN A 332 12.95 -32.71 4.51
C GLN A 332 13.44 -31.91 5.73
N ALA A 333 12.51 -31.37 6.52
CA ALA A 333 12.84 -30.57 7.69
C ALA A 333 13.84 -31.31 8.62
N PRO A 334 14.85 -30.62 9.18
CA PRO A 334 15.84 -31.25 10.02
C PRO A 334 15.23 -31.79 11.31
N ARG A 335 15.78 -32.93 11.81
CA ARG A 335 15.37 -33.48 13.11
C ARG A 335 15.71 -32.46 14.21
N GLY A 336 14.72 -32.12 15.05
CA GLY A 336 14.89 -31.17 16.15
C GLY A 336 14.70 -29.70 15.78
N ALA A 337 14.20 -29.37 14.57
CA ALA A 337 13.81 -28.02 14.22
C ALA A 337 12.76 -27.48 15.21
N SER A 338 12.84 -26.17 15.51
CA SER A 338 11.86 -25.49 16.39
C SER A 338 10.47 -25.48 15.76
N ALA A 339 9.43 -25.30 16.59
CA ALA A 339 8.06 -25.20 16.09
C ALA A 339 7.89 -24.07 15.07
N VAL A 340 8.56 -22.92 15.28
CA VAL A 340 8.54 -21.77 14.37
C VAL A 340 9.12 -22.13 13.00
N VAL A 341 10.27 -22.79 12.95
CA VAL A 341 10.89 -23.25 11.70
C VAL A 341 9.97 -24.22 10.96
N LEU A 342 9.34 -25.15 11.69
CA LEU A 342 8.44 -26.12 11.10
C LEU A 342 7.16 -25.48 10.54
N GLU A 343 6.65 -24.42 11.18
CA GLU A 343 5.52 -23.62 10.69
C GLU A 343 5.91 -22.85 9.41
N ASP A 344 7.09 -22.21 9.39
CA ASP A 344 7.62 -21.50 8.21
C ASP A 344 7.78 -22.43 7.00
N LEU A 345 8.40 -23.60 7.21
CA LEU A 345 8.57 -24.60 6.16
C LEU A 345 7.23 -25.15 5.67
N ALA A 346 6.28 -25.37 6.57
CA ALA A 346 4.94 -25.84 6.22
C ALA A 346 4.19 -24.78 5.38
N TRP A 347 4.32 -23.52 5.71
CA TRP A 347 3.69 -22.46 4.93
C TRP A 347 4.34 -22.30 3.55
N LEU A 348 5.67 -22.35 3.45
CA LEU A 348 6.37 -22.33 2.17
C LEU A 348 6.05 -23.54 1.28
N ASP A 349 5.88 -24.73 1.87
CA ASP A 349 5.36 -25.90 1.13
C ASP A 349 3.99 -25.58 0.51
N CYS A 350 3.10 -24.90 1.25
CA CYS A 350 1.80 -24.52 0.73
C CYS A 350 1.91 -23.45 -0.38
N ARG A 351 2.79 -22.46 -0.24
CA ARG A 351 2.99 -21.42 -1.27
C ARG A 351 3.57 -22.01 -2.57
N LEU A 352 4.53 -22.94 -2.48
CA LEU A 352 5.07 -23.66 -3.65
C LEU A 352 4.01 -24.55 -4.28
N SER A 353 3.22 -25.26 -3.47
CA SER A 353 2.10 -26.08 -3.94
C SER A 353 1.07 -25.26 -4.70
N ALA A 354 0.71 -24.09 -4.16
CA ALA A 354 -0.22 -23.15 -4.79
C ALA A 354 0.33 -22.61 -6.13
N ALA A 355 1.64 -22.32 -6.19
CA ALA A 355 2.28 -21.93 -7.46
C ALA A 355 2.24 -23.07 -8.51
N MET A 356 2.33 -24.34 -8.08
CA MET A 356 2.15 -25.51 -8.97
C MET A 356 0.70 -25.66 -9.44
N ASP A 357 -0.27 -25.45 -8.54
CA ASP A 357 -1.70 -25.51 -8.85
C ASP A 357 -2.12 -24.41 -9.83
N ARG A 358 -1.48 -23.22 -9.76
CA ARG A 358 -1.67 -22.13 -10.74
C ARG A 358 -1.37 -22.61 -12.16
N GLN A 359 -0.41 -23.51 -12.36
CA GLN A 359 -0.07 -24.05 -13.68
C GLN A 359 -1.13 -25.03 -14.22
N THR A 360 -1.87 -25.69 -13.34
CA THR A 360 -2.87 -26.72 -13.70
C THR A 360 -4.32 -26.24 -13.64
N GLY A 361 -4.58 -25.15 -12.91
CA GLY A 361 -5.92 -24.61 -12.72
C GLY A 361 -6.80 -25.38 -11.73
N ALA A 362 -6.20 -26.29 -10.93
CA ALA A 362 -6.91 -27.09 -9.91
C ALA A 362 -6.14 -27.10 -8.59
N PRO A 363 -6.79 -26.90 -7.42
CA PRO A 363 -6.12 -26.78 -6.12
C PRO A 363 -5.73 -28.16 -5.54
N ALA A 364 -5.06 -29.01 -6.32
CA ALA A 364 -4.79 -30.38 -5.94
C ALA A 364 -3.59 -30.52 -5.00
N GLU A 365 -2.52 -29.78 -5.25
CA GLU A 365 -1.28 -29.84 -4.49
C GLU A 365 -1.38 -29.09 -3.16
N VAL A 366 -2.01 -27.91 -3.17
CA VAL A 366 -2.18 -27.07 -1.98
C VAL A 366 -3.05 -27.73 -0.91
N LEU A 367 -3.99 -28.56 -1.28
CA LEU A 367 -4.83 -29.28 -0.32
C LEU A 367 -4.04 -30.31 0.53
N ARG A 368 -2.87 -30.73 0.05
CA ARG A 368 -1.99 -31.73 0.68
C ARG A 368 -0.75 -31.12 1.33
N CYS A 369 -0.61 -29.79 1.31
CA CYS A 369 0.58 -29.11 1.82
C CYS A 369 0.54 -28.92 3.34
N GLY A 370 1.68 -28.69 3.96
CA GLY A 370 1.84 -28.19 5.33
C GLY A 370 1.32 -29.10 6.45
N GLY A 371 0.63 -30.20 6.14
CA GLY A 371 0.06 -31.11 7.12
C GLY A 371 -0.84 -30.40 8.15
N ASP A 372 -0.81 -30.85 9.41
CA ASP A 372 -1.62 -30.27 10.51
C ASP A 372 -1.15 -28.87 10.95
N ARG A 373 0.02 -28.38 10.48
CA ARG A 373 0.55 -27.08 10.84
C ARG A 373 -0.11 -25.92 10.09
N VAL A 374 -0.72 -26.20 8.94
CA VAL A 374 -1.47 -25.20 8.20
C VAL A 374 -2.96 -25.60 8.21
N PRO A 375 -3.85 -24.79 8.81
CA PRO A 375 -5.27 -25.10 8.89
C PRO A 375 -5.88 -25.35 7.50
N GLU A 376 -6.79 -26.31 7.39
CA GLU A 376 -7.44 -26.69 6.13
C GLU A 376 -8.10 -25.49 5.43
N ALA A 377 -8.85 -24.68 6.16
CA ALA A 377 -9.49 -23.49 5.62
C ALA A 377 -8.49 -22.53 4.98
N ARG A 378 -7.28 -22.40 5.55
CA ARG A 378 -6.22 -21.55 5.00
C ARG A 378 -5.64 -22.13 3.71
N ARG A 379 -5.45 -23.45 3.64
CA ARG A 379 -5.01 -24.15 2.42
C ARG A 379 -6.03 -24.02 1.30
N LEU A 380 -7.31 -24.24 1.62
CA LEU A 380 -8.42 -24.07 0.68
C LEU A 380 -8.52 -22.66 0.14
N ALA A 381 -8.49 -21.64 1.01
CA ALA A 381 -8.55 -20.26 0.61
C ALA A 381 -7.37 -19.87 -0.30
N LEU A 382 -6.16 -20.34 0.02
CA LEU A 382 -4.98 -20.13 -0.83
C LEU A 382 -5.16 -20.77 -2.21
N GLY A 383 -5.58 -22.03 -2.27
CA GLY A 383 -5.77 -22.75 -3.53
C GLY A 383 -6.84 -22.13 -4.42
N LEU A 384 -7.96 -21.71 -3.85
CA LEU A 384 -9.04 -21.05 -4.59
C LEU A 384 -8.60 -19.70 -5.18
N ARG A 385 -7.82 -18.90 -4.44
CA ARG A 385 -7.23 -17.65 -4.94
C ARG A 385 -6.25 -17.88 -6.08
N GLU A 386 -5.43 -18.93 -6.01
CA GLU A 386 -4.52 -19.28 -7.11
C GLU A 386 -5.26 -19.73 -8.36
N VAL A 387 -6.32 -20.50 -8.20
CA VAL A 387 -7.22 -20.89 -9.30
C VAL A 387 -7.86 -19.65 -9.95
N ALA A 388 -8.23 -18.64 -9.17
CA ALA A 388 -8.76 -17.38 -9.71
C ALA A 388 -7.79 -16.67 -10.67
N GLN A 389 -6.49 -16.80 -10.44
CA GLN A 389 -5.43 -16.18 -11.26
C GLN A 389 -5.03 -17.00 -12.50
N THR A 390 -5.49 -18.24 -12.60
CA THR A 390 -5.06 -19.18 -13.66
C THR A 390 -5.82 -18.94 -14.97
N PRO A 391 -5.19 -18.89 -16.14
CA PRO A 391 -5.89 -18.89 -17.44
C PRO A 391 -6.62 -20.22 -17.68
N GLY A 392 -7.83 -20.19 -18.25
CA GLY A 392 -8.61 -21.39 -18.62
C GLY A 392 -9.89 -21.59 -17.80
N GLN A 393 -10.62 -22.68 -18.00
CA GLN A 393 -11.95 -22.93 -17.40
C GLN A 393 -11.93 -23.87 -16.16
N GLY A 394 -10.78 -24.36 -15.73
CA GLY A 394 -10.68 -25.26 -14.58
C GLY A 394 -11.01 -24.57 -13.24
N GLY A 395 -11.58 -25.29 -12.31
CA GLY A 395 -11.75 -24.87 -10.91
C GLY A 395 -12.96 -24.00 -10.58
N ALA A 396 -13.63 -23.37 -11.54
CA ALA A 396 -14.76 -22.50 -11.25
C ALA A 396 -16.01 -23.27 -10.80
N LYS A 397 -16.27 -24.44 -11.36
CA LYS A 397 -17.39 -25.29 -10.93
C LYS A 397 -17.16 -25.87 -9.54
N GLU A 398 -15.94 -26.27 -9.24
CA GLU A 398 -15.51 -26.74 -7.94
C GLU A 398 -15.64 -25.66 -6.87
N ALA A 399 -15.39 -24.37 -7.23
CA ALA A 399 -15.55 -23.25 -6.33
C ALA A 399 -17.00 -23.09 -5.82
N VAL A 400 -18.01 -23.48 -6.58
CA VAL A 400 -19.41 -23.44 -6.16
C VAL A 400 -19.66 -24.27 -4.90
N ALA A 401 -19.03 -25.43 -4.78
CA ALA A 401 -19.14 -26.30 -3.59
C ALA A 401 -18.65 -25.61 -2.31
N TRP A 402 -17.69 -24.70 -2.41
CA TRP A 402 -17.09 -24.01 -1.27
C TRP A 402 -17.83 -22.74 -0.83
N LEU A 403 -18.88 -22.32 -1.55
CA LEU A 403 -19.71 -21.17 -1.18
C LEU A 403 -20.50 -21.39 0.13
N GLN A 404 -20.67 -22.65 0.55
CA GLN A 404 -21.34 -22.99 1.81
C GLN A 404 -20.36 -23.39 2.93
N HIS A 405 -19.06 -23.20 2.72
CA HIS A 405 -18.06 -23.56 3.74
C HIS A 405 -18.24 -22.73 5.02
N PRO A 406 -18.09 -23.30 6.24
CA PRO A 406 -18.30 -22.58 7.50
C PRO A 406 -17.32 -21.40 7.66
N ASP A 407 -16.08 -21.51 7.19
CA ASP A 407 -15.08 -20.43 7.24
C ASP A 407 -15.33 -19.40 6.16
N ALA A 408 -15.50 -18.13 6.57
CA ALA A 408 -15.76 -17.00 5.65
C ALA A 408 -14.62 -16.77 4.65
N ARG A 409 -13.37 -17.04 5.04
CA ARG A 409 -12.19 -16.88 4.17
C ARG A 409 -12.25 -17.83 2.98
N VAL A 410 -12.77 -19.03 3.17
CA VAL A 410 -12.97 -20.00 2.09
C VAL A 410 -14.10 -19.55 1.18
N ARG A 411 -15.22 -19.06 1.75
CA ARG A 411 -16.33 -18.52 0.93
C ARG A 411 -15.88 -17.35 0.08
N LEU A 412 -15.09 -16.42 0.66
CA LEU A 412 -14.55 -15.27 -0.09
C LEU A 412 -13.60 -15.71 -1.22
N ALA A 413 -12.68 -16.62 -0.95
CA ALA A 413 -11.77 -17.13 -1.98
C ALA A 413 -12.54 -17.86 -3.11
N ALA A 414 -13.62 -18.56 -2.78
CA ALA A 414 -14.52 -19.17 -3.76
C ALA A 414 -15.25 -18.10 -4.60
N LEU A 415 -15.71 -17.02 -3.97
CA LEU A 415 -16.32 -15.88 -4.67
C LEU A 415 -15.31 -15.14 -5.56
N GLU A 416 -14.05 -14.99 -5.14
CA GLU A 416 -12.98 -14.43 -5.98
C GLU A 416 -12.77 -15.29 -7.23
N ALA A 417 -12.69 -16.62 -7.08
CA ALA A 417 -12.56 -17.55 -8.19
C ALA A 417 -13.75 -17.48 -9.16
N LEU A 418 -14.97 -17.41 -8.64
CA LEU A 418 -16.19 -17.25 -9.43
C LEU A 418 -16.28 -15.85 -10.05
N GLY A 419 -15.77 -14.82 -9.37
CA GLY A 419 -15.68 -13.46 -9.92
C GLY A 419 -14.71 -13.34 -11.09
N ALA A 420 -13.66 -14.17 -11.14
CA ALA A 420 -12.77 -14.29 -12.28
C ALA A 420 -13.41 -15.10 -13.43
N ARG A 421 -14.22 -16.11 -13.10
CA ARG A 421 -14.87 -17.03 -14.06
C ARG A 421 -16.26 -17.42 -13.56
N PRO A 422 -17.26 -16.59 -13.82
CA PRO A 422 -18.63 -16.88 -13.43
C PRO A 422 -19.18 -18.14 -14.11
N VAL A 423 -19.94 -18.94 -13.34
CA VAL A 423 -20.66 -20.12 -13.85
C VAL A 423 -22.11 -20.07 -13.43
N PRO A 424 -23.06 -20.50 -14.30
CA PRO A 424 -24.50 -20.39 -14.02
C PRO A 424 -24.94 -21.12 -12.72
N GLU A 425 -24.28 -22.20 -12.37
CA GLU A 425 -24.56 -23.03 -11.19
C GLU A 425 -24.36 -22.25 -9.86
N ALA A 426 -23.64 -21.11 -9.90
CA ALA A 426 -23.41 -20.26 -8.72
C ALA A 426 -24.62 -19.41 -8.34
N LEU A 427 -25.62 -19.20 -9.22
CA LEU A 427 -26.69 -18.20 -9.04
C LEU A 427 -27.45 -18.39 -7.71
N GLU A 428 -28.01 -19.55 -7.43
CA GLU A 428 -28.79 -19.75 -6.22
C GLU A 428 -27.93 -19.67 -4.93
N PRO A 429 -26.71 -20.26 -4.87
CA PRO A 429 -25.79 -19.99 -3.76
C PRO A 429 -25.46 -18.51 -3.56
N LEU A 430 -25.23 -17.73 -4.63
CA LEU A 430 -24.96 -16.28 -4.52
C LEU A 430 -26.16 -15.53 -3.92
N ARG A 431 -27.38 -15.83 -4.37
CA ARG A 431 -28.62 -15.23 -3.82
C ARG A 431 -28.77 -15.55 -2.33
N ALA A 432 -28.42 -16.77 -1.91
CA ALA A 432 -28.43 -17.15 -0.50
C ALA A 432 -27.38 -16.38 0.32
N LEU A 433 -26.14 -16.23 -0.19
CA LEU A 433 -25.08 -15.47 0.47
C LEU A 433 -25.40 -13.99 0.62
N MET A 434 -26.05 -13.36 -0.37
CA MET A 434 -26.49 -11.96 -0.30
C MET A 434 -27.51 -11.69 0.82
N LYS A 435 -28.27 -12.71 1.23
CA LYS A 435 -29.21 -12.62 2.37
C LYS A 435 -28.52 -12.84 3.72
N GLY A 436 -27.26 -13.25 3.72
CA GLY A 436 -26.49 -13.52 4.91
C GLY A 436 -26.17 -12.27 5.74
N ALA A 437 -25.85 -12.50 7.03
CA ALA A 437 -25.47 -11.43 7.96
C ALA A 437 -24.04 -10.91 7.75
N ASP A 438 -23.17 -11.68 7.10
CA ASP A 438 -21.78 -11.27 6.83
C ASP A 438 -21.75 -10.29 5.65
N PRO A 439 -21.50 -8.98 5.88
CA PRO A 439 -21.56 -7.97 4.82
C PRO A 439 -20.47 -8.18 3.76
N VAL A 440 -19.31 -8.68 4.13
CA VAL A 440 -18.18 -8.89 3.22
C VAL A 440 -18.50 -10.01 2.22
N VAL A 441 -19.01 -11.13 2.72
CA VAL A 441 -19.44 -12.25 1.86
C VAL A 441 -20.63 -11.84 0.98
N ALA A 442 -21.58 -11.10 1.52
CA ALA A 442 -22.73 -10.60 0.76
C ALA A 442 -22.31 -9.63 -0.36
N ALA A 443 -21.37 -8.72 -0.08
CA ALA A 443 -20.77 -7.80 -1.04
C ALA A 443 -20.06 -8.54 -2.19
N ALA A 444 -19.21 -9.52 -1.84
CA ALA A 444 -18.51 -10.33 -2.83
C ALA A 444 -19.50 -11.13 -3.71
N ALA A 445 -20.57 -11.68 -3.12
CA ALA A 445 -21.61 -12.38 -3.86
C ALA A 445 -22.35 -11.46 -4.84
N ALA A 446 -22.66 -10.21 -4.44
CA ALA A 446 -23.25 -9.21 -5.32
C ALA A 446 -22.32 -8.86 -6.50
N THR A 447 -21.03 -8.72 -6.24
CA THR A 447 -20.01 -8.50 -7.31
C THR A 447 -20.04 -9.62 -8.35
N VAL A 448 -20.09 -10.88 -7.91
CA VAL A 448 -20.13 -12.04 -8.82
C VAL A 448 -21.44 -12.03 -9.62
N ALA A 449 -22.59 -11.79 -8.97
CA ALA A 449 -23.89 -11.70 -9.64
C ALA A 449 -23.89 -10.60 -10.71
N GLY A 450 -23.31 -9.43 -10.43
CA GLY A 450 -23.15 -8.34 -11.40
C GLY A 450 -22.31 -8.76 -12.62
N LYS A 451 -21.18 -9.43 -12.40
CA LYS A 451 -20.31 -9.95 -13.48
C LYS A 451 -21.01 -11.02 -14.33
N MET A 452 -21.86 -11.86 -13.70
CA MET A 452 -22.70 -12.83 -14.41
C MET A 452 -23.82 -12.17 -15.23
N LYS A 453 -24.12 -10.90 -14.96
CA LYS A 453 -25.32 -10.22 -15.47
C LYS A 453 -26.62 -10.98 -15.10
N ALA A 454 -26.63 -11.59 -13.91
CA ALA A 454 -27.71 -12.42 -13.41
C ALA A 454 -28.86 -11.53 -12.90
N THR A 455 -29.74 -11.12 -13.79
CA THR A 455 -30.90 -10.22 -13.47
C THR A 455 -31.84 -10.80 -12.43
N GLU A 456 -31.90 -12.11 -12.28
CA GLU A 456 -32.68 -12.83 -11.27
C GLU A 456 -32.19 -12.53 -9.83
N ALA A 457 -30.95 -12.07 -9.66
CA ALA A 457 -30.36 -11.68 -8.37
C ALA A 457 -30.64 -10.19 -8.01
N LEU A 458 -31.27 -9.41 -8.89
CA LEU A 458 -31.53 -7.99 -8.66
C LEU A 458 -32.35 -7.70 -7.38
N PRO A 459 -33.35 -8.51 -6.97
CA PRO A 459 -34.04 -8.29 -5.70
C PRO A 459 -33.11 -8.30 -4.47
N GLU A 460 -32.17 -9.25 -4.42
CA GLU A 460 -31.21 -9.37 -3.32
C GLU A 460 -30.20 -8.21 -3.35
N VAL A 461 -29.73 -7.78 -4.52
CA VAL A 461 -28.85 -6.61 -4.67
C VAL A 461 -29.55 -5.32 -4.22
N ARG A 462 -30.83 -5.14 -4.54
CA ARG A 462 -31.64 -4.02 -4.05
C ARG A 462 -31.81 -4.06 -2.52
N ALA A 463 -31.96 -5.24 -1.94
CA ALA A 463 -32.01 -5.40 -0.48
C ALA A 463 -30.68 -5.02 0.18
N LEU A 464 -29.54 -5.36 -0.41
CA LEU A 464 -28.22 -4.91 0.06
C LEU A 464 -28.06 -3.38 -0.06
N ALA A 465 -28.59 -2.76 -1.10
CA ALA A 465 -28.55 -1.31 -1.26
C ALA A 465 -29.22 -0.55 -0.11
N VAL A 466 -30.27 -1.14 0.50
CA VAL A 466 -30.94 -0.58 1.69
C VAL A 466 -30.01 -0.63 2.93
N ARG A 467 -29.06 -1.56 2.98
CA ARG A 467 -28.09 -1.72 4.08
C ARG A 467 -26.93 -0.74 4.00
N VAL A 468 -26.57 -0.23 2.82
CA VAL A 468 -25.40 0.65 2.59
C VAL A 468 -25.33 1.85 3.56
N PRO A 469 -26.43 2.52 3.96
CA PRO A 469 -26.35 3.61 4.92
C PRO A 469 -25.81 3.22 6.30
N GLN A 470 -25.95 1.98 6.71
CA GLN A 470 -25.45 1.45 7.99
C GLN A 470 -24.16 0.65 7.80
N GLU A 471 -23.91 0.13 6.60
CA GLU A 471 -22.78 -0.72 6.22
C GLU A 471 -22.08 -0.13 4.98
N PRO A 472 -21.29 0.94 5.15
CA PRO A 472 -20.68 1.67 4.03
C PRO A 472 -19.77 0.83 3.12
N ASP A 473 -19.21 -0.27 3.62
CA ASP A 473 -18.35 -1.18 2.87
C ASP A 473 -19.10 -1.95 1.77
N LEU A 474 -20.43 -2.03 1.86
CA LEU A 474 -21.27 -2.57 0.81
C LEU A 474 -21.36 -1.66 -0.43
N ALA A 475 -21.00 -0.38 -0.34
CA ALA A 475 -21.31 0.61 -1.37
C ALA A 475 -20.73 0.26 -2.74
N GLU A 476 -19.45 -0.03 -2.82
CA GLU A 476 -18.77 -0.27 -4.11
C GLU A 476 -19.26 -1.54 -4.80
N PRO A 477 -19.31 -2.72 -4.15
CA PRO A 477 -19.82 -3.94 -4.73
C PRO A 477 -21.28 -3.82 -5.16
N VAL A 478 -22.13 -3.20 -4.32
CA VAL A 478 -23.55 -3.08 -4.58
C VAL A 478 -23.83 -2.06 -5.70
N ALA A 479 -23.11 -0.94 -5.75
CA ALA A 479 -23.22 0.01 -6.88
C ALA A 479 -22.88 -0.66 -8.21
N GLY A 480 -21.75 -1.39 -8.26
CA GLY A 480 -21.34 -2.13 -9.46
C GLY A 480 -22.40 -3.16 -9.90
N ALA A 481 -22.95 -3.93 -8.95
CA ALA A 481 -23.99 -4.90 -9.24
C ALA A 481 -25.31 -4.23 -9.68
N LEU A 482 -25.74 -3.14 -9.03
CA LEU A 482 -26.92 -2.38 -9.43
C LEU A 482 -26.81 -1.86 -10.85
N VAL A 483 -25.68 -1.25 -11.20
CA VAL A 483 -25.44 -0.73 -12.56
C VAL A 483 -25.46 -1.86 -13.59
N ALA A 484 -24.82 -2.98 -13.26
CA ALA A 484 -24.73 -4.13 -14.16
C ALA A 484 -26.09 -4.82 -14.41
N LEU A 485 -26.97 -4.89 -13.39
CA LEU A 485 -28.21 -5.65 -13.43
C LEU A 485 -29.45 -4.79 -13.70
N ALA A 486 -29.49 -3.55 -13.20
CA ALA A 486 -30.65 -2.66 -13.34
C ALA A 486 -30.44 -1.53 -14.38
N GLY A 487 -29.20 -1.31 -14.84
CA GLY A 487 -28.91 -0.25 -15.79
C GLY A 487 -29.35 1.12 -15.26
N LYS A 488 -30.13 1.86 -16.06
CA LYS A 488 -30.62 3.20 -15.69
C LYS A 488 -31.50 3.23 -14.45
N GLU A 489 -32.15 2.12 -14.09
CA GLU A 489 -32.98 2.05 -12.88
C GLU A 489 -32.18 2.11 -11.57
N ALA A 490 -30.83 1.97 -11.63
CA ALA A 490 -29.94 2.15 -10.49
C ALA A 490 -29.80 3.64 -10.09
N GLU A 491 -30.01 4.58 -11.02
CA GLU A 491 -29.74 6.00 -10.84
C GLU A 491 -30.44 6.62 -9.61
N PRO A 492 -31.73 6.42 -9.35
CA PRO A 492 -32.39 7.01 -8.18
C PRO A 492 -31.74 6.60 -6.86
N VAL A 493 -31.36 5.35 -6.71
CA VAL A 493 -30.69 4.83 -5.50
C VAL A 493 -29.31 5.47 -5.35
N LEU A 494 -28.49 5.46 -6.41
CA LEU A 494 -27.15 6.04 -6.38
C LEU A 494 -27.17 7.55 -6.07
N ARG A 495 -28.17 8.29 -6.57
CA ARG A 495 -28.33 9.72 -6.24
C ARG A 495 -28.54 9.95 -4.75
N THR A 496 -29.24 9.06 -4.04
CA THR A 496 -29.40 9.20 -2.57
C THR A 496 -28.07 9.04 -1.83
N TRP A 497 -27.13 8.25 -2.37
CA TRP A 497 -25.83 8.04 -1.77
C TRP A 497 -24.86 9.22 -1.95
N LEU A 498 -25.10 10.13 -2.90
CA LEU A 498 -24.30 11.36 -3.06
C LEU A 498 -24.31 12.23 -1.80
N GLU A 499 -25.31 12.08 -0.96
CA GLU A 499 -25.47 12.84 0.27
C GLU A 499 -25.07 12.06 1.53
N HIS A 500 -24.54 10.86 1.38
CA HIS A 500 -24.14 10.02 2.51
C HIS A 500 -23.07 10.67 3.38
N PRO A 501 -23.07 10.54 4.72
CA PRO A 501 -22.04 11.09 5.59
C PRO A 501 -20.63 10.52 5.29
N HIS A 502 -20.55 9.24 4.90
CA HIS A 502 -19.28 8.58 4.61
C HIS A 502 -18.75 8.97 3.21
N ALA A 503 -17.53 9.50 3.13
CA ALA A 503 -16.93 10.01 1.90
C ALA A 503 -16.83 8.93 0.80
N ASN A 504 -16.45 7.70 1.16
CA ASN A 504 -16.29 6.61 0.20
C ASN A 504 -17.63 6.26 -0.48
N VAL A 505 -18.75 6.25 0.26
CA VAL A 505 -20.09 6.00 -0.31
C VAL A 505 -20.46 7.08 -1.34
N ARG A 506 -20.20 8.36 -1.02
CA ARG A 506 -20.46 9.47 -1.97
C ARG A 506 -19.61 9.35 -3.22
N ARG A 507 -18.30 9.01 -3.08
CA ARG A 507 -17.40 8.80 -4.20
C ARG A 507 -17.89 7.67 -5.10
N VAL A 508 -18.20 6.52 -4.53
CA VAL A 508 -18.73 5.36 -5.28
C VAL A 508 -19.98 5.72 -6.07
N ALA A 509 -20.91 6.46 -5.46
CA ALA A 509 -22.12 6.91 -6.13
C ALA A 509 -21.81 7.87 -7.29
N ALA A 510 -20.89 8.82 -7.08
CA ALA A 510 -20.49 9.78 -8.11
C ALA A 510 -19.79 9.08 -9.30
N ASP A 511 -18.89 8.14 -9.02
CA ASP A 511 -18.18 7.35 -10.04
C ASP A 511 -19.16 6.49 -10.86
N ALA A 512 -20.10 5.80 -10.19
CA ALA A 512 -21.12 4.99 -10.84
C ALA A 512 -22.03 5.84 -11.73
N LEU A 513 -22.53 6.98 -11.22
CA LEU A 513 -23.38 7.91 -11.97
C LEU A 513 -22.63 8.54 -13.17
N THR A 514 -21.36 8.88 -13.00
CA THR A 514 -20.51 9.37 -14.09
C THR A 514 -20.39 8.33 -15.20
N GLY A 515 -20.10 7.07 -14.84
CA GLY A 515 -20.01 5.97 -15.79
C GLY A 515 -21.35 5.71 -16.53
N MET A 516 -22.49 5.82 -15.84
CA MET A 516 -23.81 5.61 -16.41
C MET A 516 -24.28 6.73 -17.34
N THR A 517 -24.00 7.97 -16.97
CA THR A 517 -24.53 9.16 -17.67
C THR A 517 -23.58 9.71 -18.73
N GLY A 518 -22.30 9.37 -18.67
CA GLY A 518 -21.24 9.97 -19.47
C GLY A 518 -20.96 11.45 -19.10
N GLN A 519 -21.61 11.97 -18.06
CA GLN A 519 -21.42 13.33 -17.55
C GLN A 519 -20.76 13.30 -16.17
N PRO A 520 -19.76 14.15 -15.89
CA PRO A 520 -19.12 14.18 -14.59
C PRO A 520 -20.11 14.49 -13.46
N VAL A 521 -20.30 13.54 -12.57
CA VAL A 521 -21.06 13.72 -11.33
C VAL A 521 -20.05 13.80 -10.19
N ARG A 522 -20.16 14.80 -9.33
CA ARG A 522 -19.27 15.00 -8.19
C ARG A 522 -19.98 14.66 -6.89
N SER A 523 -19.24 14.10 -5.96
CA SER A 523 -19.73 13.96 -4.60
C SER A 523 -19.82 15.32 -3.91
N VAL A 524 -20.79 15.47 -3.01
CA VAL A 524 -20.93 16.68 -2.21
C VAL A 524 -20.15 16.48 -0.91
N ARG A 525 -19.22 17.40 -0.61
CA ARG A 525 -18.54 17.38 0.69
C ARG A 525 -19.59 17.56 1.81
N ARG A 526 -19.53 16.69 2.79
CA ARG A 526 -20.33 16.83 4.01
C ARG A 526 -19.45 16.91 5.24
N GLU A 527 -19.75 17.87 6.07
CA GLU A 527 -19.17 17.96 7.41
C GLU A 527 -19.79 16.89 8.31
N LEU A 528 -18.96 16.30 9.16
CA LEU A 528 -19.41 15.33 10.13
C LEU A 528 -19.89 16.05 11.40
N PRO A 529 -20.89 15.53 12.10
CA PRO A 529 -21.36 16.10 13.35
C PRO A 529 -20.24 16.24 14.40
N PRO A 530 -20.30 17.23 15.30
CA PRO A 530 -19.36 17.33 16.40
C PRO A 530 -19.34 16.04 17.25
N GLY A 531 -18.13 15.58 17.60
CA GLY A 531 -17.97 14.39 18.45
C GLY A 531 -18.05 13.05 17.76
N THR A 532 -18.15 13.01 16.41
CA THR A 532 -18.24 11.75 15.64
C THR A 532 -16.96 10.92 15.67
N ALA A 533 -15.81 11.49 16.00
CA ALA A 533 -14.54 10.79 16.04
C ALA A 533 -13.64 11.29 17.17
N ARG A 534 -14.01 11.00 18.38
CA ARG A 534 -13.05 11.11 19.50
C ARG A 534 -12.34 9.77 19.68
N ALA A 535 -11.34 9.50 18.84
CA ALA A 535 -10.38 8.47 19.19
C ALA A 535 -9.73 8.83 20.54
N PRO A 536 -9.53 7.85 21.44
CA PRO A 536 -8.80 8.07 22.66
C PRO A 536 -7.40 8.60 22.31
N LYS A 537 -6.90 9.58 23.07
CA LYS A 537 -5.54 10.09 22.86
C LYS A 537 -4.52 9.09 23.42
N ALA A 538 -3.49 8.77 22.65
CA ALA A 538 -2.31 8.10 23.19
C ALA A 538 -1.45 9.12 23.98
N PRO A 539 -0.72 8.68 25.02
CA PRO A 539 0.26 9.52 25.69
C PRO A 539 1.34 10.02 24.71
N ALA A 540 1.94 11.17 24.98
CA ALA A 540 3.11 11.63 24.24
C ALA A 540 4.26 10.63 24.43
N GLY A 541 4.90 10.20 23.35
CA GLY A 541 5.97 9.19 23.41
C GLY A 541 5.50 7.74 23.51
N ALA A 542 4.18 7.50 23.43
CA ALA A 542 3.60 6.16 23.51
C ALA A 542 4.26 5.15 22.57
N LYS A 543 4.47 3.94 23.06
CA LYS A 543 5.01 2.82 22.31
C LYS A 543 4.09 1.62 22.40
N LEU A 544 4.23 0.76 21.40
CA LEU A 544 3.57 -0.56 21.35
C LEU A 544 4.64 -1.63 21.20
N THR A 545 4.66 -2.63 22.08
CA THR A 545 5.51 -3.80 21.96
C THR A 545 4.66 -4.97 21.50
N PHE A 546 4.95 -5.46 20.29
CA PHE A 546 4.32 -6.62 19.70
C PHE A 546 5.08 -7.88 20.11
N HIS A 547 4.36 -8.83 20.70
CA HIS A 547 4.88 -10.15 21.06
C HIS A 547 4.42 -11.16 20.01
N THR A 548 5.36 -11.84 19.36
CA THR A 548 5.11 -12.88 18.36
C THR A 548 5.91 -14.13 18.70
N ARG A 549 5.62 -15.26 18.00
CA ARG A 549 6.46 -16.45 18.15
C ARG A 549 7.88 -16.29 17.60
N LYS A 550 8.11 -15.29 16.75
CA LYS A 550 9.42 -14.96 16.17
C LYS A 550 10.23 -14.00 17.01
N GLY A 551 9.66 -13.47 18.09
CA GLY A 551 10.27 -12.51 18.99
C GLY A 551 9.42 -11.27 19.17
N ASP A 552 10.01 -10.28 19.81
CA ASP A 552 9.38 -9.03 20.18
C ASP A 552 9.94 -7.89 19.33
N PHE A 553 9.07 -6.94 18.98
CA PHE A 553 9.50 -5.69 18.38
C PHE A 553 8.69 -4.52 18.92
N THR A 554 9.33 -3.36 19.04
CA THR A 554 8.73 -2.16 19.64
C THR A 554 8.60 -1.06 18.62
N VAL A 555 7.45 -0.39 18.64
CA VAL A 555 7.05 0.69 17.73
C VAL A 555 6.82 1.97 18.53
N ALA A 556 7.44 3.06 18.14
CA ALA A 556 7.12 4.39 18.64
C ALA A 556 5.98 4.99 17.82
N LEU A 557 4.93 5.49 18.49
CA LEU A 557 3.78 6.10 17.82
C LEU A 557 3.99 7.61 17.63
N ASP A 558 3.59 8.12 16.46
CA ASP A 558 3.58 9.54 16.17
C ASP A 558 2.27 10.18 16.66
N THR A 559 2.25 10.56 17.93
CA THR A 559 1.07 11.14 18.59
C THR A 559 0.85 12.63 18.25
N GLN A 560 1.80 13.26 17.55
CA GLN A 560 1.71 14.66 17.14
C GLN A 560 1.16 14.82 15.72
N GLU A 561 1.74 14.10 14.76
CA GLU A 561 1.34 14.18 13.36
C GLU A 561 0.09 13.34 13.05
N ALA A 562 -0.14 12.24 13.76
CA ALA A 562 -1.28 11.35 13.58
C ALA A 562 -1.96 10.98 14.93
N PRO A 563 -2.49 11.96 15.67
CA PRO A 563 -3.04 11.73 17.01
C PRO A 563 -4.26 10.80 17.04
N VAL A 564 -5.13 10.84 16.03
CA VAL A 564 -6.32 9.98 15.94
C VAL A 564 -5.92 8.54 15.64
N THR A 565 -5.04 8.34 14.68
CA THR A 565 -4.58 7.02 14.26
C THR A 565 -3.77 6.33 15.34
N SER A 566 -2.82 7.06 15.95
CA SER A 566 -2.01 6.59 17.07
C SER A 566 -2.88 6.27 18.30
N GLY A 567 -3.82 7.15 18.64
CA GLY A 567 -4.74 6.96 19.75
C GLY A 567 -5.66 5.76 19.58
N ASN A 568 -6.16 5.55 18.36
CA ASN A 568 -7.00 4.41 18.01
C ASN A 568 -6.24 3.08 18.18
N LEU A 569 -5.04 2.98 17.60
CA LEU A 569 -4.26 1.74 17.70
C LEU A 569 -3.84 1.45 19.15
N TYR A 570 -3.43 2.48 19.88
CA TYR A 570 -3.08 2.38 21.30
C TYR A 570 -4.27 1.89 22.16
N ALA A 571 -5.48 2.42 21.90
CA ALA A 571 -6.68 2.01 22.63
C ALA A 571 -7.11 0.58 22.32
N LEU A 572 -7.00 0.16 21.03
CA LEU A 572 -7.27 -1.23 20.65
C LEU A 572 -6.26 -2.20 21.27
N ALA A 573 -4.97 -1.84 21.31
CA ALA A 573 -3.94 -2.63 21.98
C ALA A 573 -4.25 -2.79 23.49
N ARG A 574 -4.61 -1.71 24.18
CA ARG A 574 -5.00 -1.76 25.60
C ARG A 574 -6.20 -2.66 25.90
N LYS A 575 -7.10 -2.84 24.93
CA LYS A 575 -8.26 -3.74 25.04
C LYS A 575 -7.90 -5.21 24.71
N GLY A 576 -6.64 -5.49 24.35
CA GLY A 576 -6.22 -6.82 23.89
C GLY A 576 -6.79 -7.21 22.54
N PHE A 577 -7.23 -6.25 21.73
CA PHE A 577 -7.89 -6.48 20.43
C PHE A 577 -7.03 -7.31 19.48
N PHE A 578 -5.71 -7.13 19.52
CA PHE A 578 -4.79 -7.77 18.55
C PHE A 578 -4.37 -9.19 18.93
N ARG A 579 -4.79 -9.71 20.10
CA ARG A 579 -4.47 -11.08 20.52
C ARG A 579 -5.04 -12.08 19.55
N ASP A 580 -4.21 -13.06 19.15
CA ASP A 580 -4.53 -14.13 18.21
C ASP A 580 -4.85 -13.68 16.78
N ILE A 581 -4.66 -12.40 16.45
CA ILE A 581 -4.76 -11.87 15.08
C ILE A 581 -3.47 -12.17 14.33
N THR A 582 -3.60 -12.50 13.04
CA THR A 582 -2.47 -12.86 12.19
C THR A 582 -1.96 -11.70 11.33
N PHE A 583 -0.70 -11.77 10.95
CA PHE A 583 -0.22 -11.06 9.78
C PHE A 583 -0.77 -11.78 8.54
N HIS A 584 -1.91 -11.31 8.04
CA HIS A 584 -2.66 -11.99 6.98
C HIS A 584 -2.06 -11.78 5.58
N ARG A 585 -1.14 -10.81 5.43
CA ARG A 585 -0.47 -10.51 4.17
C ARG A 585 0.97 -10.10 4.42
N VAL A 586 1.92 -10.84 3.83
CA VAL A 586 3.34 -10.48 3.83
C VAL A 586 3.85 -10.51 2.40
N VAL A 587 4.37 -9.36 1.96
CA VAL A 587 5.00 -9.21 0.64
C VAL A 587 6.46 -8.84 0.86
N PRO A 588 7.40 -9.74 0.57
CA PRO A 588 8.83 -9.49 0.73
C PRO A 588 9.27 -8.22 0.01
N ASP A 589 10.16 -7.44 0.64
CA ASP A 589 10.63 -6.13 0.19
C ASP A 589 9.53 -5.05 0.09
N PHE A 590 8.36 -5.31 0.63
CA PHE A 590 7.26 -4.34 0.64
C PHE A 590 6.71 -4.14 2.05
N VAL A 591 5.79 -5.00 2.51
CA VAL A 591 5.11 -4.84 3.79
C VAL A 591 4.79 -6.17 4.48
N ALA A 592 4.71 -6.13 5.83
CA ALA A 592 3.99 -7.08 6.66
C ALA A 592 2.72 -6.40 7.20
N GLN A 593 1.54 -6.89 6.81
CA GLN A 593 0.23 -6.33 7.13
C GLN A 593 -0.55 -7.24 8.07
N GLY A 594 -1.09 -6.65 9.13
CA GLY A 594 -1.88 -7.34 10.16
C GLY A 594 -3.03 -6.48 10.71
N GLY A 595 -3.59 -6.88 11.85
CA GLY A 595 -4.62 -6.12 12.55
C GLY A 595 -6.06 -6.37 12.06
N ASP A 596 -6.24 -7.36 11.19
CA ASP A 596 -7.55 -7.83 10.73
C ASP A 596 -8.05 -8.99 11.59
N PRO A 597 -9.15 -8.85 12.35
CA PRO A 597 -9.69 -9.93 13.18
C PRO A 597 -10.28 -11.09 12.36
N ARG A 598 -10.58 -10.91 11.08
CA ARG A 598 -11.06 -11.97 10.18
C ARG A 598 -9.89 -12.73 9.53
N GLY A 599 -8.75 -12.06 9.33
CA GLY A 599 -7.57 -12.61 8.66
C GLY A 599 -7.75 -12.85 7.15
N ASP A 600 -8.69 -12.12 6.51
CA ASP A 600 -8.96 -12.16 5.07
C ASP A 600 -8.64 -10.83 4.36
N GLY A 601 -8.29 -9.80 5.12
CA GLY A 601 -8.01 -8.44 4.62
C GLY A 601 -9.20 -7.49 4.72
N GLU A 602 -10.38 -7.98 5.06
CA GLU A 602 -11.64 -7.24 4.99
C GLU A 602 -12.22 -6.90 6.39
N GLY A 603 -11.54 -7.34 7.45
CA GLY A 603 -12.01 -7.10 8.83
C GLY A 603 -11.48 -5.80 9.43
N GLY A 604 -12.15 -5.36 10.51
CA GLY A 604 -11.82 -4.14 11.22
C GLY A 604 -12.41 -4.08 12.63
N PRO A 605 -12.31 -2.94 13.33
CA PRO A 605 -12.79 -2.78 14.70
C PRO A 605 -14.30 -2.51 14.80
N GLY A 606 -15.02 -2.50 13.68
CA GLY A 606 -16.45 -2.18 13.59
C GLY A 606 -16.75 -0.68 13.41
N TYR A 607 -15.73 0.12 13.16
CA TYR A 607 -15.85 1.56 12.86
C TYR A 607 -14.65 2.04 12.05
N PRO A 608 -14.82 3.02 11.16
CA PRO A 608 -13.71 3.67 10.47
C PRO A 608 -13.16 4.87 11.26
N ILE A 609 -11.88 5.19 11.01
CA ILE A 609 -11.25 6.44 11.43
C ILE A 609 -10.78 7.22 10.19
N ARG A 610 -10.60 8.53 10.35
CA ARG A 610 -10.15 9.41 9.26
C ARG A 610 -8.66 9.30 9.00
N CYS A 611 -8.31 9.52 7.75
CA CYS A 611 -6.93 9.63 7.33
C CYS A 611 -6.27 10.89 7.89
N GLU A 612 -5.06 10.76 8.38
CA GLU A 612 -4.20 11.85 8.81
C GLU A 612 -2.92 11.82 7.96
N MET A 613 -2.98 12.36 6.73
CA MET A 613 -1.81 12.40 5.87
C MET A 613 -0.69 13.18 6.56
N THR A 614 0.43 12.50 6.81
CA THR A 614 1.58 13.02 7.53
C THR A 614 2.70 13.37 6.54
N ARG A 615 3.66 14.15 7.01
CA ARG A 615 4.88 14.46 6.25
C ARG A 615 6.00 13.44 6.49
N ARG A 616 5.77 12.46 7.36
CA ARG A 616 6.70 11.36 7.62
C ARG A 616 6.76 10.46 6.37
N PRO A 617 7.94 10.30 5.75
CA PRO A 617 8.09 9.40 4.61
C PRO A 617 7.99 7.94 5.05
N TYR A 618 7.57 7.08 4.14
CA TYR A 618 7.62 5.63 4.33
C TYR A 618 9.04 5.11 4.11
N THR A 619 9.82 5.11 5.17
CA THR A 619 11.15 4.46 5.24
C THR A 619 11.01 3.01 5.69
N ARG A 620 12.12 2.26 5.80
CA ARG A 620 12.13 0.93 6.39
C ARG A 620 11.66 0.98 7.85
N GLY A 621 10.75 0.08 8.23
CA GLY A 621 10.18 0.00 9.58
C GLY A 621 9.05 1.00 9.87
N THR A 622 8.60 1.77 8.89
CA THR A 622 7.47 2.68 9.10
C THR A 622 6.17 1.91 9.31
N LEU A 623 5.40 2.33 10.33
CA LEU A 623 4.05 1.86 10.61
C LEU A 623 3.04 2.70 9.85
N GLY A 624 2.26 2.07 8.99
CA GLY A 624 1.21 2.69 8.17
C GLY A 624 -0.18 2.12 8.45
N MET A 625 -1.22 2.95 8.28
CA MET A 625 -2.62 2.53 8.35
C MET A 625 -3.07 1.98 7.00
N ALA A 626 -3.58 0.75 6.97
CA ALA A 626 -4.19 0.20 5.77
C ALA A 626 -5.56 0.84 5.49
N LEU A 627 -5.83 1.13 4.23
CA LEU A 627 -7.03 1.85 3.78
C LEU A 627 -7.61 1.19 2.53
N SER A 628 -8.94 1.13 2.44
CA SER A 628 -9.70 0.78 1.23
C SER A 628 -10.21 2.02 0.47
N GLY A 629 -9.82 3.21 0.90
CA GLY A 629 -10.22 4.50 0.37
C GLY A 629 -10.00 5.62 1.39
N LYS A 630 -10.44 6.84 1.06
CA LYS A 630 -10.36 7.97 1.99
C LYS A 630 -11.22 7.71 3.22
N ASP A 631 -10.64 7.95 4.41
CA ASP A 631 -11.34 7.89 5.70
C ASP A 631 -11.92 6.49 6.03
N THR A 632 -11.21 5.43 5.61
CA THR A 632 -11.56 4.02 5.88
C THR A 632 -10.59 3.32 6.83
N GLY A 633 -9.72 4.04 7.52
CA GLY A 633 -8.81 3.47 8.51
C GLY A 633 -9.56 2.75 9.62
N GLY A 634 -8.99 1.71 10.19
CA GLY A 634 -9.61 0.90 11.24
C GLY A 634 -8.58 0.31 12.20
N SER A 635 -8.49 -1.01 12.22
CA SER A 635 -7.48 -1.74 13.01
C SER A 635 -6.33 -2.29 12.16
N GLN A 636 -6.47 -2.33 10.83
CA GLN A 636 -5.43 -2.89 9.98
C GLN A 636 -4.27 -1.92 9.81
N PHE A 637 -3.07 -2.45 9.99
CA PHE A 637 -1.82 -1.71 9.86
C PHE A 637 -0.80 -2.53 9.06
N PHE A 638 0.27 -1.86 8.63
CA PHE A 638 1.40 -2.53 8.00
C PHE A 638 2.74 -1.91 8.41
N PHE A 639 3.79 -2.75 8.40
CA PHE A 639 5.18 -2.35 8.56
C PHE A 639 5.89 -2.47 7.23
N THR A 640 6.69 -1.46 6.86
CA THR A 640 7.46 -1.48 5.61
C THR A 640 8.79 -2.21 5.80
N HIS A 641 9.12 -3.13 4.89
CA HIS A 641 10.42 -3.83 4.86
C HIS A 641 11.54 -2.97 4.22
N SER A 642 11.17 -2.03 3.36
CA SER A 642 12.06 -1.11 2.66
C SER A 642 11.35 0.23 2.41
N PRO A 643 12.04 1.29 1.99
CA PRO A 643 11.42 2.56 1.69
C PRO A 643 10.35 2.45 0.59
N GLN A 644 9.16 3.05 0.84
CA GLN A 644 8.01 2.97 -0.08
C GLN A 644 7.44 4.37 -0.40
N PRO A 645 8.19 5.23 -1.11
CA PRO A 645 7.82 6.65 -1.30
C PRO A 645 6.51 6.86 -2.08
N HIS A 646 6.02 5.84 -2.77
CA HIS A 646 4.72 5.92 -3.45
C HIS A 646 3.53 5.88 -2.49
N LEU A 647 3.75 5.50 -1.22
CA LEU A 647 2.74 5.53 -0.15
C LEU A 647 2.66 6.90 0.52
N ASP A 648 3.69 7.77 0.34
CA ASP A 648 3.73 9.10 0.93
C ASP A 648 2.52 9.92 0.47
N GLY A 649 1.83 10.55 1.45
CA GLY A 649 0.62 11.32 1.21
C GLY A 649 -0.62 10.50 0.83
N ARG A 650 -0.51 9.19 0.63
CA ARG A 650 -1.64 8.31 0.28
C ARG A 650 -2.18 7.51 1.46
N TYR A 651 -1.29 7.14 2.37
CA TYR A 651 -1.60 6.39 3.58
C TYR A 651 -1.07 7.13 4.79
N THR A 652 -1.75 7.03 5.94
CA THR A 652 -1.29 7.63 7.18
C THR A 652 -0.08 6.87 7.72
N SER A 653 1.11 7.50 7.71
CA SER A 653 2.29 7.04 8.42
C SER A 653 2.22 7.56 9.85
N PHE A 654 2.20 6.67 10.87
CA PHE A 654 1.92 7.09 12.24
C PHE A 654 2.81 6.45 13.30
N GLY A 655 3.94 5.90 12.89
CA GLY A 655 4.95 5.36 13.81
C GLY A 655 6.11 4.70 13.09
N GLU A 656 7.05 4.18 13.87
CA GLU A 656 8.22 3.48 13.36
C GLU A 656 8.69 2.41 14.33
N VAL A 657 9.26 1.33 13.80
CA VAL A 657 9.92 0.28 14.58
C VAL A 657 11.22 0.86 15.16
N VAL A 658 11.33 0.88 16.48
CA VAL A 658 12.49 1.40 17.21
C VAL A 658 13.40 0.30 17.74
N SER A 659 12.91 -0.94 17.81
CA SER A 659 13.72 -2.13 18.12
C SER A 659 13.05 -3.39 17.58
N GLY A 660 13.83 -4.42 17.25
CA GLY A 660 13.33 -5.71 16.76
C GLY A 660 12.96 -5.69 15.28
N MET A 661 13.61 -4.86 14.45
CA MET A 661 13.33 -4.83 13.00
C MET A 661 13.64 -6.18 12.33
N GLU A 662 14.59 -6.95 12.87
CA GLU A 662 14.91 -8.32 12.45
C GLU A 662 13.73 -9.28 12.67
N VAL A 663 12.88 -9.03 13.68
CA VAL A 663 11.65 -9.80 13.89
C VAL A 663 10.62 -9.47 12.81
N VAL A 664 10.48 -8.17 12.48
CA VAL A 664 9.59 -7.74 11.39
C VAL A 664 10.01 -8.36 10.05
N ASP A 665 11.32 -8.44 9.78
CA ASP A 665 11.84 -9.10 8.58
C ASP A 665 11.62 -10.61 8.57
N ALA A 666 11.51 -11.21 9.75
CA ALA A 666 11.26 -12.65 9.87
C ALA A 666 9.77 -13.02 9.75
N LEU A 667 8.85 -12.03 9.80
CA LEU A 667 7.41 -12.29 9.72
C LEU A 667 7.04 -12.96 8.40
N GLN A 668 6.14 -13.92 8.52
CA GLN A 668 5.50 -14.58 7.39
C GLN A 668 3.97 -14.48 7.49
N GLU A 669 3.32 -14.67 6.36
CA GLU A 669 1.87 -14.71 6.30
C GLU A 669 1.33 -15.81 7.23
N GLY A 670 0.45 -15.42 8.15
CA GLY A 670 -0.14 -16.27 9.16
C GLY A 670 0.57 -16.29 10.51
N ASP A 671 1.70 -15.57 10.67
CA ASP A 671 2.28 -15.37 11.99
C ASP A 671 1.30 -14.66 12.91
N VAL A 672 1.22 -15.16 14.15
CA VAL A 672 0.21 -14.72 15.13
C VAL A 672 0.79 -13.67 16.07
N ILE A 673 0.03 -12.61 16.29
CA ILE A 673 0.26 -11.64 17.35
C ILE A 673 -0.25 -12.26 18.66
N LEU A 674 0.67 -12.62 19.56
CA LEU A 674 0.33 -13.20 20.86
C LEU A 674 -0.24 -12.14 21.81
N GLU A 675 0.36 -10.96 21.78
CA GLU A 675 -0.04 -9.81 22.59
C GLU A 675 0.53 -8.52 22.00
N VAL A 676 -0.13 -7.39 22.24
CA VAL A 676 0.44 -6.05 22.04
C VAL A 676 0.37 -5.30 23.36
N ARG A 677 1.53 -4.99 23.94
CA ARG A 677 1.64 -4.20 25.17
C ARG A 677 1.80 -2.73 24.85
N THR A 678 1.21 -1.91 25.71
CA THR A 678 1.30 -0.45 25.59
C THR A 678 2.25 0.10 26.63
N GLU A 679 3.13 0.99 26.21
CA GLU A 679 4.02 1.76 27.07
C GLU A 679 3.67 3.24 26.91
N PRO A 680 3.69 4.02 28.03
CA PRO A 680 3.38 5.45 28.00
C PRO A 680 4.44 6.27 27.28
#